data_0900debb460b5b269c558b989792ff78
#
_entry.id   0900debb460b5b269c558b989792ff78
#
_cell.length_a   1.000
_cell.length_b   1.000
_cell.length_c   1.000
_cell.angle_alpha   90.00
_cell.angle_beta   90.00
_cell.angle_gamma   90.00
#
_symmetry.space_group_name_H-M   'P 1'
#
loop_
_entity.id
_entity.type
_entity.pdbx_description
1 polymer ?
#
loop_
_entity_poly.entity_id
_entity_poly.type
_entity_poly.pdbx_seq_one_letter_code
_entity_poly.pdbx_strand_id
1 'polypeptide(L)'
;MNTICRDIFRAIHERKWLSIEYKNGKDEVTKYWIGIMEIDPIRKSMHVMGLHLGQYTTMSLYIYIDSILSSAVIEGSYFETKQELIDDITYNQGKYRRIFDNIANLKVLNYLVDCNKMDSVPYKTDYALIEHLDGEWQGTYKLTPEQFRQIVSKFQYGAKDAASKKKMKQMAINVLSIHTPKGVYVLAYRKLQLDVQKKTLRQDEEITVCMEFALEKNKPEAKFGIRKFLDADDYELLNDFEKNQELIKDKITKSNSQINGVDDMPYVIAIGRDLLVDLHQEYEAIHKMYEKDEVTIPIKAFFGELLKQVDRRKNYPITLLDRKINLDQLLAIHNAMKYPLAYIQGPPGTGKTNTIVNTMVTAFFNEKTVLFASYNNHPIDGVCDKLKSIPYRNKGMIPFPIIRLGNDKCVLQALDDIRDLYKRTKDISIFDSTLEKNKDDKMRRTEKLTKLLQRHEERIELKEREEAILKMIETNQHLTFQTELQGVQLQEVRKKLAEIGEITDEEALKLVVEDEELFKKYLYYTSAKYIQRLKEPKNQDLMEIVNCPDEEKKVKQFNTYIRQEENLKKFQRIFPIIATTSISAHKIGEPGTYFDMVIMDEASQGNIAMSLVPIIRGRSLMLVGDPQQLSPVILLNPIDNEKLK
;
A
#
# COMPACT_ATOMS: atom_id res chain seq x y z
N MET A 1 8.86 18.34 -4.50
CA MET A 1 9.82 18.49 -5.65
C MET A 1 9.04 19.02 -6.84
N ASN A 2 9.59 19.98 -7.59
CA ASN A 2 9.01 20.44 -8.84
C ASN A 2 8.98 19.27 -9.85
N THR A 3 7.88 19.12 -10.59
CA THR A 3 7.72 18.06 -11.61
C THR A 3 8.89 18.03 -12.59
N ILE A 4 9.41 19.19 -12.99
CA ILE A 4 10.56 19.34 -13.88
C ILE A 4 11.82 18.68 -13.29
N CYS A 5 12.14 18.93 -12.03
CA CYS A 5 13.32 18.34 -11.38
C CYS A 5 13.21 16.81 -11.26
N ARG A 6 11.99 16.29 -11.02
CA ARG A 6 11.72 14.86 -11.00
C ARG A 6 11.94 14.24 -12.38
N ASP A 7 11.46 14.87 -13.42
CA ASP A 7 11.61 14.38 -14.79
C ASP A 7 13.07 14.43 -15.25
N ILE A 8 13.82 15.46 -14.87
CA ILE A 8 15.29 15.54 -15.09
C ILE A 8 15.99 14.37 -14.40
N PHE A 9 15.65 14.10 -13.14
CA PHE A 9 16.25 12.98 -12.40
C PHE A 9 15.94 11.64 -13.05
N ARG A 10 14.68 11.40 -13.44
CA ARG A 10 14.26 10.19 -14.14
C ARG A 10 15.00 10.03 -15.48
N ALA A 11 15.07 11.10 -16.28
CA ALA A 11 15.75 11.06 -17.57
C ALA A 11 17.23 10.64 -17.42
N ILE A 12 17.92 11.10 -16.38
CA ILE A 12 19.32 10.74 -16.10
C ILE A 12 19.43 9.26 -15.67
N HIS A 13 18.65 8.84 -14.68
CA HIS A 13 18.76 7.50 -14.09
C HIS A 13 18.22 6.39 -15.02
N GLU A 14 17.14 6.69 -15.75
CA GLU A 14 16.55 5.78 -16.73
C GLU A 14 17.23 5.86 -18.12
N ARG A 15 18.22 6.77 -18.26
CA ARG A 15 18.94 7.00 -19.51
C ARG A 15 18.01 7.29 -20.69
N LYS A 16 17.09 8.23 -20.49
CA LYS A 16 16.07 8.61 -21.46
C LYS A 16 16.24 10.05 -21.91
N TRP A 17 15.69 10.35 -23.08
CA TRP A 17 15.53 11.71 -23.53
C TRP A 17 14.38 12.39 -22.77
N LEU A 18 14.56 13.71 -22.57
CA LEU A 18 13.57 14.56 -21.91
C LEU A 18 13.02 15.56 -22.93
N SER A 19 11.71 15.59 -23.14
CA SER A 19 11.02 16.64 -23.89
C SER A 19 10.82 17.85 -22.98
N ILE A 20 11.21 19.03 -23.44
CA ILE A 20 11.04 20.27 -22.68
C ILE A 20 10.48 21.40 -23.53
N GLU A 21 9.73 22.29 -22.90
CA GLU A 21 9.46 23.65 -23.39
C GLU A 21 10.36 24.61 -22.63
N TYR A 22 11.23 25.30 -23.36
CA TYR A 22 12.26 26.17 -22.81
C TYR A 22 12.05 27.62 -23.21
N LYS A 23 12.07 28.53 -22.26
CA LYS A 23 11.98 29.96 -22.47
C LYS A 23 13.39 30.58 -22.44
N ASN A 24 13.81 31.12 -23.58
CA ASN A 24 15.13 31.74 -23.70
C ASN A 24 15.17 33.16 -23.09
N GLY A 25 16.37 33.75 -22.97
CA GLY A 25 16.53 35.13 -22.46
C GLY A 25 15.86 36.24 -23.27
N LYS A 26 15.27 35.92 -24.42
CA LYS A 26 14.48 36.83 -25.27
C LYS A 26 12.99 36.59 -25.14
N ASP A 27 12.55 35.82 -24.15
CA ASP A 27 11.17 35.43 -23.91
C ASP A 27 10.53 34.53 -25.01
N GLU A 28 11.36 33.98 -25.92
CA GLU A 28 10.89 33.05 -26.94
C GLU A 28 10.80 31.63 -26.36
N VAL A 29 9.69 30.94 -26.62
CA VAL A 29 9.47 29.55 -26.16
C VAL A 29 9.82 28.59 -27.28
N THR A 30 10.71 27.67 -27.00
CA THR A 30 11.19 26.67 -27.95
C THR A 30 11.06 25.26 -27.37
N LYS A 31 10.71 24.30 -28.21
CA LYS A 31 10.59 22.89 -27.83
C LYS A 31 11.85 22.13 -28.21
N TYR A 32 12.40 21.41 -27.24
CA TYR A 32 13.57 20.57 -27.40
C TYR A 32 13.33 19.17 -26.87
N TRP A 33 13.97 18.20 -27.49
CA TRP A 33 14.31 16.97 -26.81
C TRP A 33 15.77 17.07 -26.37
N ILE A 34 16.01 16.79 -25.10
CA ILE A 34 17.35 16.92 -24.52
C ILE A 34 17.85 15.60 -23.92
N GLY A 35 19.11 15.29 -24.21
CA GLY A 35 19.87 14.27 -23.51
C GLY A 35 20.86 14.94 -22.54
N ILE A 36 20.79 14.62 -21.26
CA ILE A 36 21.52 15.33 -20.21
C ILE A 36 22.94 14.74 -20.10
N MET A 37 23.93 15.59 -20.31
CA MET A 37 25.35 15.21 -20.26
C MET A 37 26.00 15.58 -18.95
N GLU A 38 25.70 16.76 -18.39
CA GLU A 38 26.25 17.28 -17.15
C GLU A 38 25.26 18.22 -16.48
N ILE A 39 25.36 18.37 -15.14
CA ILE A 39 24.56 19.31 -14.36
C ILE A 39 25.49 20.16 -13.50
N ASP A 40 25.32 21.49 -13.54
CA ASP A 40 25.88 22.43 -12.59
C ASP A 40 24.84 22.79 -11.52
N PRO A 41 24.97 22.23 -10.30
CA PRO A 41 24.00 22.46 -9.24
C PRO A 41 24.07 23.89 -8.65
N ILE A 42 25.20 24.59 -8.84
CA ILE A 42 25.38 25.97 -8.32
C ILE A 42 24.60 26.95 -9.20
N ARG A 43 24.76 26.81 -10.52
CA ARG A 43 24.12 27.66 -11.52
C ARG A 43 22.70 27.20 -11.89
N LYS A 44 22.26 26.03 -11.39
CA LYS A 44 21.04 25.36 -11.80
C LYS A 44 20.93 25.25 -13.34
N SER A 45 22.00 24.83 -13.98
CA SER A 45 22.07 24.67 -15.42
C SER A 45 22.50 23.26 -15.80
N MET A 46 22.12 22.84 -16.98
CA MET A 46 22.47 21.56 -17.56
C MET A 46 23.20 21.75 -18.87
N HIS A 47 24.26 21.00 -19.08
CA HIS A 47 24.86 20.82 -20.40
C HIS A 47 24.18 19.62 -21.05
N VAL A 48 23.56 19.84 -22.21
CA VAL A 48 22.69 18.86 -22.85
C VAL A 48 23.00 18.73 -24.34
N MET A 49 22.77 17.56 -24.88
CA MET A 49 22.57 17.37 -26.32
C MET A 49 21.10 17.71 -26.62
N GLY A 50 20.83 18.77 -27.33
CA GLY A 50 19.49 19.23 -27.66
C GLY A 50 19.11 19.00 -29.11
N LEU A 51 17.92 18.43 -29.33
CA LEU A 51 17.27 18.39 -30.63
C LEU A 51 16.20 19.49 -30.70
N HIS A 52 16.38 20.47 -31.57
CA HIS A 52 15.40 21.53 -31.77
C HIS A 52 14.24 21.02 -32.66
N LEU A 53 13.04 20.88 -32.05
CA LEU A 53 11.91 20.27 -32.78
C LEU A 53 11.36 21.06 -33.96
N GLY A 54 11.58 22.37 -34.01
CA GLY A 54 11.14 23.24 -35.12
C GLY A 54 12.11 23.26 -36.28
N GLN A 55 13.41 23.00 -36.05
CA GLN A 55 14.45 23.09 -37.07
C GLN A 55 15.09 21.73 -37.39
N TYR A 56 14.76 20.70 -36.61
CA TYR A 56 15.34 19.36 -36.72
C TYR A 56 16.88 19.34 -36.71
N THR A 57 17.47 20.24 -35.88
CA THR A 57 18.91 20.35 -35.72
C THR A 57 19.32 19.91 -34.34
N THR A 58 20.45 19.20 -34.25
CA THR A 58 21.07 18.84 -32.98
C THR A 58 22.18 19.81 -32.64
N MET A 59 22.25 20.20 -31.39
CA MET A 59 23.27 21.09 -30.88
C MET A 59 23.57 20.81 -29.44
N SER A 60 24.80 21.12 -29.02
CA SER A 60 25.16 21.14 -27.61
C SER A 60 24.70 22.47 -27.00
N LEU A 61 23.94 22.42 -25.92
CA LEU A 61 23.30 23.58 -25.31
C LEU A 61 23.51 23.61 -23.80
N TYR A 62 23.53 24.83 -23.25
CA TYR A 62 23.38 25.06 -21.83
C TYR A 62 21.95 25.53 -21.54
N ILE A 63 21.21 24.78 -20.71
CA ILE A 63 19.84 25.04 -20.36
C ILE A 63 19.74 25.35 -18.89
N TYR A 64 19.10 26.46 -18.53
CA TYR A 64 18.79 26.81 -17.14
C TYR A 64 17.52 26.11 -16.72
N ILE A 65 17.56 25.38 -15.59
CA ILE A 65 16.43 24.59 -15.09
C ILE A 65 15.24 25.47 -14.77
N ASP A 66 15.50 26.65 -14.17
CA ASP A 66 14.45 27.60 -13.80
C ASP A 66 13.75 28.23 -15.03
N SER A 67 14.28 28.07 -16.24
CA SER A 67 13.70 28.54 -17.52
C SER A 67 12.91 27.47 -18.27
N ILE A 68 12.81 26.27 -17.73
CA ILE A 68 11.98 25.20 -18.30
C ILE A 68 10.53 25.41 -17.83
N LEU A 69 9.61 25.48 -18.80
CA LEU A 69 8.19 25.71 -18.53
C LEU A 69 7.45 24.38 -18.29
N SER A 70 7.77 23.37 -19.08
CA SER A 70 7.21 22.02 -18.96
C SER A 70 8.24 20.98 -19.33
N SER A 71 8.08 19.77 -18.77
CA SER A 71 8.94 18.63 -19.07
C SER A 71 8.14 17.33 -19.12
N ALA A 72 8.62 16.36 -19.91
CA ALA A 72 8.11 15.00 -19.94
C ALA A 72 9.22 14.04 -20.37
N VAL A 73 9.40 12.94 -19.67
CA VAL A 73 10.34 11.87 -20.04
C VAL A 73 9.78 11.14 -21.25
N ILE A 74 10.62 10.94 -22.26
CA ILE A 74 10.23 10.20 -23.49
C ILE A 74 10.42 8.72 -23.22
N GLU A 75 9.35 8.01 -22.89
CA GLU A 75 9.39 6.64 -22.36
C GLU A 75 10.05 5.62 -23.28
N GLY A 76 9.84 5.71 -24.59
CA GLY A 76 10.43 4.81 -25.58
C GLY A 76 11.83 5.22 -26.06
N SER A 77 12.52 6.15 -25.38
CA SER A 77 13.80 6.70 -25.82
C SER A 77 14.98 6.16 -25.01
N TYR A 78 16.17 6.28 -25.59
CA TYR A 78 17.42 5.99 -24.90
C TYR A 78 18.46 7.09 -25.16
N PHE A 79 19.11 7.58 -24.10
CA PHE A 79 20.26 8.49 -24.16
C PHE A 79 21.38 7.98 -23.27
N GLU A 80 22.61 7.86 -23.81
CA GLU A 80 23.74 7.39 -23.03
C GLU A 80 24.25 8.47 -22.08
N THR A 81 23.66 8.52 -20.88
CA THR A 81 24.15 9.35 -19.80
C THR A 81 25.40 8.73 -19.20
N LYS A 82 26.43 9.56 -18.95
CA LYS A 82 27.69 9.10 -18.31
C LYS A 82 27.40 8.49 -16.93
N GLN A 83 27.93 7.29 -16.68
CA GLN A 83 27.77 6.63 -15.38
C GLN A 83 28.30 7.50 -14.23
N GLU A 84 29.37 8.24 -14.45
CA GLU A 84 29.96 9.18 -13.48
C GLU A 84 28.95 10.24 -13.00
N LEU A 85 28.08 10.74 -13.88
CA LEU A 85 27.02 11.70 -13.50
C LEU A 85 25.95 11.03 -12.65
N ILE A 86 25.53 9.83 -13.00
CA ILE A 86 24.57 9.04 -12.24
C ILE A 86 25.10 8.76 -10.84
N ASP A 87 26.37 8.33 -10.77
CA ASP A 87 27.04 8.02 -9.50
C ASP A 87 27.21 9.30 -8.64
N ASP A 88 27.61 10.42 -9.24
CA ASP A 88 27.78 11.68 -8.51
C ASP A 88 26.44 12.19 -7.93
N ILE A 89 25.37 12.14 -8.68
CA ILE A 89 24.02 12.51 -8.19
C ILE A 89 23.57 11.55 -7.08
N THR A 90 23.87 10.26 -7.23
CA THR A 90 23.44 9.21 -6.29
C THR A 90 24.20 9.31 -4.95
N TYR A 91 25.53 9.49 -4.99
CA TYR A 91 26.36 9.44 -3.80
C TYR A 91 26.63 10.82 -3.15
N ASN A 92 26.56 11.89 -3.92
CA ASN A 92 26.82 13.26 -3.48
C ASN A 92 25.54 14.13 -3.46
N GLN A 93 24.44 13.60 -2.92
CA GLN A 93 23.13 14.28 -2.91
C GLN A 93 23.17 15.69 -2.32
N GLY A 94 24.02 15.94 -1.32
CA GLY A 94 24.21 17.26 -0.74
C GLY A 94 24.65 18.32 -1.76
N LYS A 95 25.44 17.95 -2.78
CA LYS A 95 25.88 18.81 -3.88
C LYS A 95 24.71 19.25 -4.77
N TYR A 96 23.75 18.36 -4.98
CA TYR A 96 22.60 18.57 -5.88
C TYR A 96 21.33 19.03 -5.17
N ARG A 97 21.38 19.30 -3.86
CA ARG A 97 20.23 19.67 -3.02
C ARG A 97 19.46 20.88 -3.52
N ARG A 98 20.10 21.79 -4.25
CA ARG A 98 19.44 22.97 -4.84
C ARG A 98 18.55 22.64 -6.04
N ILE A 99 18.77 21.50 -6.70
CA ILE A 99 18.02 21.03 -7.86
C ILE A 99 17.05 19.93 -7.41
N PHE A 100 17.57 18.93 -6.72
CA PHE A 100 16.84 17.75 -6.29
C PHE A 100 16.54 17.85 -4.79
N ASP A 101 15.79 18.87 -4.41
CA ASP A 101 15.36 19.02 -3.02
C ASP A 101 14.23 18.02 -2.71
N ASN A 102 14.55 17.11 -1.81
CA ASN A 102 13.76 15.93 -1.50
C ASN A 102 12.97 16.13 -0.21
N ILE A 103 12.12 17.14 -0.19
CA ILE A 103 11.21 17.33 0.95
C ILE A 103 9.93 16.54 0.68
N ALA A 104 9.75 15.44 1.40
CA ALA A 104 8.50 14.72 1.40
C ALA A 104 7.36 15.68 1.80
N ASN A 105 6.29 15.72 1.01
CA ASN A 105 5.13 16.52 1.36
C ASN A 105 4.27 15.78 2.40
N LEU A 106 4.65 15.89 3.66
CA LEU A 106 3.95 15.22 4.77
C LEU A 106 2.52 15.74 4.99
N LYS A 107 2.13 16.89 4.40
CA LYS A 107 0.74 17.36 4.44
C LYS A 107 -0.23 16.38 3.80
N VAL A 108 0.23 15.57 2.84
CA VAL A 108 -0.59 14.51 2.25
C VAL A 108 -1.08 13.50 3.30
N LEU A 109 -0.34 13.29 4.38
CA LEU A 109 -0.76 12.39 5.46
C LEU A 109 -2.01 12.91 6.17
N ASN A 110 -2.10 14.22 6.43
CA ASN A 110 -3.29 14.83 7.02
C ASN A 110 -4.49 14.69 6.08
N TYR A 111 -4.29 14.96 4.79
CA TYR A 111 -5.31 14.72 3.77
C TYR A 111 -5.81 13.26 3.77
N LEU A 112 -4.90 12.29 3.83
CA LEU A 112 -5.27 10.87 3.89
C LEU A 112 -5.99 10.48 5.18
N VAL A 113 -5.66 11.11 6.32
CA VAL A 113 -6.42 10.94 7.58
C VAL A 113 -7.85 11.40 7.40
N ASP A 114 -8.05 12.57 6.80
CA ASP A 114 -9.38 13.13 6.61
C ASP A 114 -10.17 12.33 5.56
N CYS A 115 -9.55 11.89 4.48
CA CYS A 115 -10.15 10.94 3.54
C CYS A 115 -10.61 9.65 4.24
N ASN A 116 -9.78 9.08 5.11
CA ASN A 116 -10.13 7.87 5.85
C ASN A 116 -11.30 8.07 6.82
N LYS A 117 -11.39 9.25 7.45
CA LYS A 117 -12.54 9.59 8.30
C LYS A 117 -13.83 9.69 7.48
N MET A 118 -13.76 10.29 6.28
CA MET A 118 -14.92 10.43 5.39
C MET A 118 -15.34 9.12 4.74
N ASP A 119 -14.40 8.22 4.49
CA ASP A 119 -14.63 6.89 3.90
C ASP A 119 -15.36 5.93 4.87
N SER A 120 -15.49 6.30 6.14
CA SER A 120 -16.20 5.53 7.13
C SER A 120 -17.71 5.66 6.92
N VAL A 121 -18.40 4.53 6.72
CA VAL A 121 -19.87 4.51 6.55
C VAL A 121 -20.54 5.00 7.84
N PRO A 122 -21.34 6.07 7.78
CA PRO A 122 -22.07 6.54 8.95
C PRO A 122 -23.16 5.56 9.34
N TYR A 123 -23.44 5.46 10.62
CA TYR A 123 -24.57 4.72 11.16
C TYR A 123 -25.29 5.54 12.23
N LYS A 124 -26.58 5.31 12.36
CA LYS A 124 -27.40 5.98 13.37
C LYS A 124 -27.17 5.35 14.72
N THR A 125 -26.82 6.15 15.73
CA THR A 125 -26.75 5.70 17.12
C THR A 125 -28.06 5.99 17.87
N ASP A 126 -28.66 7.16 17.63
CA ASP A 126 -29.94 7.58 18.19
C ASP A 126 -30.65 8.47 17.17
N TYR A 127 -31.94 8.25 16.99
CA TYR A 127 -32.79 9.03 16.08
C TYR A 127 -33.83 9.79 16.86
N ALA A 128 -34.13 11.04 16.44
CA ALA A 128 -35.05 11.93 17.12
C ALA A 128 -34.74 12.09 18.61
N LEU A 129 -33.46 12.40 18.95
CA LEU A 129 -33.04 12.72 20.29
C LEU A 129 -33.81 13.91 20.88
N ILE A 130 -34.15 14.87 20.05
CA ILE A 130 -35.04 15.97 20.32
C ILE A 130 -35.98 16.03 19.14
N GLU A 131 -37.24 15.72 19.41
CA GLU A 131 -38.34 15.92 18.47
C GLU A 131 -38.71 17.39 18.47
N HIS A 132 -38.93 17.95 17.29
CA HIS A 132 -39.32 19.33 17.06
C HIS A 132 -38.41 20.39 17.71
N LEU A 133 -37.51 20.89 16.92
CA LEU A 133 -36.89 22.17 17.19
C LEU A 133 -37.87 23.23 16.65
N ASP A 134 -38.80 23.66 17.49
CA ASP A 134 -39.80 24.67 17.13
C ASP A 134 -39.14 26.03 16.89
N GLY A 135 -39.37 26.62 15.70
CA GLY A 135 -38.98 27.96 15.37
C GLY A 135 -37.96 28.12 14.23
N GLU A 136 -37.96 29.29 13.62
CA GLU A 136 -36.97 29.63 12.59
C GLU A 136 -35.57 29.75 13.21
N TRP A 137 -34.63 28.98 12.68
CA TRP A 137 -33.23 29.04 13.07
C TRP A 137 -32.55 30.32 12.50
N GLN A 138 -32.45 31.34 13.28
CA GLN A 138 -31.60 32.50 12.94
C GLN A 138 -30.14 32.23 13.35
N GLY A 139 -29.53 31.16 12.80
CA GLY A 139 -28.13 30.77 13.05
C GLY A 139 -27.87 29.99 14.33
N THR A 140 -28.62 30.21 15.42
CA THR A 140 -28.47 29.50 16.70
C THR A 140 -29.81 29.19 17.35
N TYR A 141 -29.93 28.02 17.96
CA TYR A 141 -31.10 27.57 18.70
C TYR A 141 -30.79 27.49 20.20
N LYS A 142 -31.65 28.12 21.04
CA LYS A 142 -31.50 28.12 22.50
C LYS A 142 -32.19 26.90 23.10
N LEU A 143 -31.41 26.01 23.72
CA LEU A 143 -31.91 24.79 24.34
C LEU A 143 -32.65 25.07 25.65
N THR A 144 -33.72 24.33 25.91
CA THR A 144 -34.31 24.24 27.25
C THR A 144 -33.36 23.50 28.20
N PRO A 145 -33.47 23.65 29.50
CA PRO A 145 -32.65 22.93 30.48
C PRO A 145 -32.76 21.41 30.37
N GLU A 146 -33.91 20.91 29.93
CA GLU A 146 -34.17 19.50 29.73
C GLU A 146 -33.51 18.96 28.47
N GLN A 147 -33.68 19.63 27.35
CA GLN A 147 -33.00 19.33 26.07
C GLN A 147 -31.48 19.36 26.23
N PHE A 148 -30.95 20.36 26.95
CA PHE A 148 -29.52 20.45 27.23
C PHE A 148 -29.01 19.22 28.03
N ARG A 149 -29.72 18.81 29.09
CA ARG A 149 -29.36 17.62 29.84
C ARG A 149 -29.39 16.35 29.00
N GLN A 150 -30.39 16.17 28.15
CA GLN A 150 -30.49 15.04 27.22
C GLN A 150 -29.30 14.98 26.27
N ILE A 151 -28.93 16.11 25.63
CA ILE A 151 -27.80 16.19 24.73
C ILE A 151 -26.48 15.87 25.45
N VAL A 152 -26.22 16.52 26.60
CA VAL A 152 -24.97 16.30 27.36
C VAL A 152 -24.82 14.85 27.81
N SER A 153 -25.93 14.22 28.26
CA SER A 153 -25.89 12.81 28.68
C SER A 153 -25.59 11.84 27.53
N LYS A 154 -26.12 12.11 26.35
CA LYS A 154 -25.99 11.24 25.17
C LYS A 154 -24.64 11.38 24.46
N PHE A 155 -24.06 12.58 24.41
CA PHE A 155 -22.81 12.86 23.73
C PHE A 155 -21.58 12.82 24.64
N GLN A 156 -21.75 12.63 25.97
CA GLN A 156 -20.69 12.52 26.99
C GLN A 156 -19.51 13.47 26.73
N TYR A 157 -19.78 14.76 26.76
CA TYR A 157 -18.74 15.77 26.65
C TYR A 157 -17.73 15.61 27.81
N GLY A 158 -16.52 15.13 27.50
CA GLY A 158 -15.42 15.02 28.45
C GLY A 158 -15.04 13.62 28.93
N ALA A 159 -15.57 12.56 28.32
CA ALA A 159 -15.15 11.19 28.66
C ALA A 159 -13.66 10.96 28.38
N LYS A 160 -12.91 10.61 29.45
CA LYS A 160 -11.45 10.41 29.40
C LYS A 160 -11.02 9.01 28.91
N ASP A 161 -11.96 8.11 28.62
CA ASP A 161 -11.66 6.72 28.29
C ASP A 161 -11.22 6.53 26.83
N ALA A 162 -10.12 5.80 26.65
CA ALA A 162 -9.56 5.46 25.33
C ALA A 162 -10.56 4.74 24.39
N ALA A 163 -11.52 3.98 24.96
CA ALA A 163 -12.58 3.31 24.21
C ALA A 163 -13.61 4.29 23.61
N SER A 164 -13.84 5.44 24.27
CA SER A 164 -14.75 6.49 23.79
C SER A 164 -14.16 7.30 22.64
N LYS A 165 -12.83 7.42 22.57
CA LYS A 165 -12.14 8.11 21.47
C LYS A 165 -12.26 7.37 20.13
N LYS A 166 -12.48 6.06 20.14
CA LYS A 166 -12.66 5.25 18.91
C LYS A 166 -14.03 5.41 18.25
N LYS A 167 -15.01 6.03 18.93
CA LYS A 167 -16.37 6.23 18.42
C LYS A 167 -16.63 7.71 18.28
N MET A 168 -16.52 8.23 17.09
CA MET A 168 -16.95 9.60 16.79
C MET A 168 -18.49 9.60 16.76
N LYS A 169 -19.10 10.16 17.80
CA LYS A 169 -20.52 10.51 17.77
C LYS A 169 -20.63 11.97 17.37
N GLN A 170 -21.35 12.20 16.29
CA GLN A 170 -21.62 13.52 15.77
C GLN A 170 -23.08 13.86 16.00
N MET A 171 -23.33 15.02 16.56
CA MET A 171 -24.66 15.59 16.63
C MET A 171 -24.98 16.27 15.31
N ALA A 172 -26.16 16.00 14.79
CA ALA A 172 -26.63 16.55 13.53
C ALA A 172 -28.13 16.87 13.60
N ILE A 173 -28.58 17.70 12.69
CA ILE A 173 -30.02 17.93 12.43
C ILE A 173 -30.39 17.23 11.13
N ASN A 174 -31.50 16.49 11.15
CA ASN A 174 -32.02 15.85 9.96
C ASN A 174 -32.42 16.87 8.89
N VAL A 175 -32.08 16.60 7.65
CA VAL A 175 -32.56 17.34 6.46
C VAL A 175 -33.47 16.46 5.64
N LEU A 176 -33.05 15.20 5.39
CA LEU A 176 -33.88 14.21 4.70
C LEU A 176 -33.49 12.80 5.11
N SER A 177 -34.48 12.02 5.51
CA SER A 177 -34.34 10.60 5.85
C SER A 177 -35.36 9.74 5.14
N ILE A 178 -35.00 8.48 4.85
CA ILE A 178 -35.85 7.50 4.20
C ILE A 178 -36.19 6.42 5.21
N HIS A 179 -37.47 6.23 5.49
CA HIS A 179 -37.98 5.17 6.35
C HIS A 179 -38.16 3.90 5.52
N THR A 180 -37.48 2.84 5.88
CA THR A 180 -37.57 1.52 5.25
C THR A 180 -38.10 0.50 6.26
N PRO A 181 -38.63 -0.66 5.85
CA PRO A 181 -39.02 -1.73 6.77
C PRO A 181 -37.91 -2.25 7.65
N LYS A 182 -36.63 -2.02 7.25
CA LYS A 182 -35.45 -2.46 7.98
C LYS A 182 -34.87 -1.37 8.91
N GLY A 183 -35.30 -0.13 8.79
CA GLY A 183 -34.82 0.99 9.59
C GLY A 183 -34.74 2.30 8.81
N VAL A 184 -34.24 3.35 9.47
CA VAL A 184 -34.14 4.69 8.91
C VAL A 184 -32.78 4.93 8.27
N TYR A 185 -32.79 5.28 6.98
CA TYR A 185 -31.62 5.72 6.24
C TYR A 185 -31.57 7.26 6.26
N VAL A 186 -30.55 7.82 6.91
CA VAL A 186 -30.35 9.27 6.92
C VAL A 186 -29.61 9.66 5.63
N LEU A 187 -30.33 10.26 4.69
CA LEU A 187 -29.78 10.65 3.40
C LEU A 187 -29.00 11.96 3.50
N ALA A 188 -29.56 12.95 4.19
CA ALA A 188 -28.95 14.25 4.32
C ALA A 188 -29.13 14.84 5.72
N TYR A 189 -28.08 15.50 6.22
CA TYR A 189 -28.10 16.16 7.52
C TYR A 189 -27.16 17.36 7.54
N ARG A 190 -27.39 18.30 8.49
CA ARG A 190 -26.43 19.35 8.83
C ARG A 190 -25.77 19.05 10.17
N LYS A 191 -24.49 19.33 10.31
CA LYS A 191 -23.77 19.16 11.57
C LYS A 191 -24.22 20.19 12.58
N LEU A 192 -24.28 19.79 13.86
CA LEU A 192 -24.61 20.67 14.95
C LEU A 192 -23.42 20.78 15.91
N GLN A 193 -23.18 22.00 16.37
CA GLN A 193 -22.20 22.33 17.42
C GLN A 193 -22.93 22.83 18.65
N LEU A 194 -22.55 22.31 19.82
CA LEU A 194 -23.10 22.74 21.11
C LEU A 194 -22.17 23.75 21.79
N ASP A 195 -22.66 24.95 22.02
CA ASP A 195 -22.05 25.90 22.95
C ASP A 195 -22.54 25.56 24.39
N VAL A 196 -21.67 24.93 25.17
CA VAL A 196 -22.01 24.47 26.54
C VAL A 196 -22.27 25.65 27.48
N GLN A 197 -21.56 26.78 27.28
CA GLN A 197 -21.70 27.95 28.16
C GLN A 197 -23.02 28.70 27.91
N LYS A 198 -23.35 28.89 26.63
CA LYS A 198 -24.55 29.57 26.22
C LYS A 198 -25.79 28.67 26.16
N LYS A 199 -25.59 27.35 26.22
CA LYS A 199 -26.64 26.31 26.03
C LYS A 199 -27.36 26.49 24.71
N THR A 200 -26.61 26.76 23.63
CA THR A 200 -27.15 26.96 22.29
C THR A 200 -26.58 25.95 21.32
N LEU A 201 -27.39 25.57 20.33
CA LEU A 201 -26.96 24.79 19.16
C LEU A 201 -26.71 25.76 17.99
N ARG A 202 -25.63 25.52 17.28
CA ARG A 202 -25.34 26.14 16.02
C ARG A 202 -25.31 25.08 14.92
N GLN A 203 -25.98 25.28 13.80
CA GLN A 203 -25.92 24.41 12.67
C GLN A 203 -24.85 24.88 11.66
N ASP A 204 -24.21 23.94 11.00
CA ASP A 204 -23.37 24.23 9.85
C ASP A 204 -24.24 24.64 8.65
N GLU A 205 -23.72 25.55 7.83
CA GLU A 205 -24.39 25.97 6.60
C GLU A 205 -24.42 24.83 5.56
N GLU A 206 -23.51 23.89 5.66
CA GLU A 206 -23.32 22.81 4.72
C GLU A 206 -24.17 21.59 5.02
N ILE A 207 -24.82 21.04 3.97
CA ILE A 207 -25.55 19.78 4.02
C ILE A 207 -24.59 18.63 3.71
N THR A 208 -24.50 17.64 4.61
CA THR A 208 -23.78 16.41 4.37
C THR A 208 -24.73 15.36 3.79
N VAL A 209 -24.43 14.87 2.58
CA VAL A 209 -25.18 13.80 1.92
C VAL A 209 -24.50 12.47 2.14
N CYS A 210 -25.26 11.44 2.57
CA CYS A 210 -24.78 10.09 2.80
C CYS A 210 -25.09 9.19 1.60
N MET A 211 -24.09 8.85 0.79
CA MET A 211 -24.24 7.92 -0.33
C MET A 211 -24.45 6.47 0.16
N GLU A 212 -23.92 6.14 1.32
CA GLU A 212 -24.11 4.88 2.04
C GLU A 212 -24.40 5.13 3.52
N PHE A 213 -25.25 4.32 4.11
CA PHE A 213 -25.64 4.42 5.52
C PHE A 213 -25.87 3.03 6.10
N ALA A 214 -25.31 2.74 7.26
CA ALA A 214 -25.54 1.48 7.95
C ALA A 214 -26.74 1.61 8.91
N LEU A 215 -27.76 0.78 8.73
CA LEU A 215 -28.96 0.78 9.57
C LEU A 215 -28.69 0.20 10.96
N GLU A 216 -27.76 -0.74 11.06
CA GLU A 216 -27.32 -1.34 12.31
C GLU A 216 -25.81 -1.33 12.46
N LYS A 217 -25.36 -1.11 13.68
CA LYS A 217 -23.94 -1.18 14.04
C LYS A 217 -23.42 -2.61 13.86
N ASN A 218 -22.23 -2.76 13.28
CA ASN A 218 -21.52 -4.03 13.10
C ASN A 218 -22.19 -5.08 12.19
N LYS A 219 -23.20 -4.72 11.39
CA LYS A 219 -23.77 -5.60 10.39
C LYS A 219 -23.52 -5.08 8.98
N PRO A 220 -22.48 -5.60 8.27
CA PRO A 220 -22.20 -5.20 6.88
C PRO A 220 -23.40 -5.43 5.95
N GLU A 221 -24.23 -6.42 6.26
CA GLU A 221 -25.44 -6.78 5.51
C GLU A 221 -26.58 -5.74 5.63
N ALA A 222 -26.49 -4.86 6.63
CA ALA A 222 -27.44 -3.78 6.87
C ALA A 222 -27.04 -2.44 6.23
N LYS A 223 -26.05 -2.43 5.34
CA LYS A 223 -25.68 -1.23 4.59
C LYS A 223 -26.66 -0.97 3.46
N PHE A 224 -27.11 0.28 3.37
CA PHE A 224 -27.94 0.76 2.28
C PHE A 224 -27.21 1.85 1.53
N GLY A 225 -27.20 1.72 0.20
CA GLY A 225 -26.68 2.75 -0.70
C GLY A 225 -27.82 3.50 -1.35
N ILE A 226 -27.57 4.75 -1.70
CA ILE A 226 -28.53 5.63 -2.41
C ILE A 226 -29.03 5.03 -3.72
N ARG A 227 -28.25 4.16 -4.37
CA ARG A 227 -28.63 3.43 -5.61
C ARG A 227 -29.92 2.64 -5.49
N LYS A 228 -30.37 2.34 -4.28
CA LYS A 228 -31.67 1.64 -4.07
C LYS A 228 -32.85 2.57 -4.21
N PHE A 229 -32.66 3.87 -4.12
CA PHE A 229 -33.70 4.86 -4.01
C PHE A 229 -33.64 5.93 -5.09
N LEU A 230 -32.49 6.10 -5.75
CA LEU A 230 -32.27 7.11 -6.77
C LEU A 230 -31.43 6.48 -7.91
N ASP A 231 -31.78 6.78 -9.16
CA ASP A 231 -31.05 6.33 -10.33
C ASP A 231 -29.74 7.10 -10.49
N ALA A 232 -28.76 6.47 -11.15
CA ALA A 232 -27.43 7.06 -11.30
C ALA A 232 -27.43 8.40 -12.05
N ASP A 233 -28.34 8.56 -13.01
CA ASP A 233 -28.52 9.78 -13.82
C ASP A 233 -29.00 10.97 -12.98
N ASP A 234 -29.57 10.71 -11.81
CA ASP A 234 -30.11 11.70 -10.91
C ASP A 234 -29.11 12.12 -9.79
N TYR A 235 -27.91 11.54 -9.75
CA TYR A 235 -26.92 11.87 -8.70
C TYR A 235 -26.41 13.30 -8.79
N GLU A 236 -26.47 13.94 -9.95
CA GLU A 236 -26.12 15.34 -10.11
C GLU A 236 -27.01 16.27 -9.26
N LEU A 237 -28.25 15.86 -8.97
CA LEU A 237 -29.16 16.61 -8.10
C LEU A 237 -28.65 16.71 -6.66
N LEU A 238 -27.84 15.74 -6.22
CA LEU A 238 -27.27 15.72 -4.87
C LEU A 238 -26.18 16.76 -4.66
N ASN A 239 -25.59 17.29 -5.73
CA ASN A 239 -24.52 18.30 -5.66
C ASN A 239 -25.04 19.66 -5.17
N ASP A 240 -26.30 20.00 -5.46
CA ASP A 240 -26.98 21.18 -4.95
C ASP A 240 -28.26 20.74 -4.22
N PHE A 241 -28.05 20.02 -3.12
CA PHE A 241 -29.10 19.32 -2.39
C PHE A 241 -30.20 20.28 -1.92
N GLU A 242 -29.83 21.46 -1.44
CA GLU A 242 -30.76 22.45 -0.88
C GLU A 242 -31.78 22.94 -1.94
N LYS A 243 -31.32 23.21 -3.16
CA LYS A 243 -32.20 23.62 -4.27
C LYS A 243 -33.05 22.47 -4.81
N ASN A 244 -32.54 21.26 -4.76
CA ASN A 244 -33.15 20.10 -5.39
C ASN A 244 -33.90 19.21 -4.39
N GLN A 245 -34.02 19.59 -3.12
CA GLN A 245 -34.57 18.75 -2.04
C GLN A 245 -35.96 18.18 -2.37
N GLU A 246 -36.88 19.01 -2.83
CA GLU A 246 -38.24 18.56 -3.19
C GLU A 246 -38.22 17.61 -4.37
N LEU A 247 -37.40 17.84 -5.38
CA LEU A 247 -37.25 16.96 -6.54
C LEU A 247 -36.65 15.60 -6.15
N ILE A 248 -35.64 15.60 -5.29
CA ILE A 248 -35.02 14.38 -4.74
C ILE A 248 -36.04 13.59 -3.93
N LYS A 249 -36.84 14.25 -3.08
CA LYS A 249 -37.90 13.64 -2.28
C LYS A 249 -38.99 12.98 -3.17
N ASP A 250 -39.38 13.67 -4.23
CA ASP A 250 -40.36 13.16 -5.19
C ASP A 250 -39.85 11.92 -5.95
N LYS A 251 -38.61 11.97 -6.43
CA LYS A 251 -37.96 10.84 -7.10
C LYS A 251 -37.80 9.62 -6.19
N ILE A 252 -37.34 9.81 -4.97
CA ILE A 252 -37.21 8.73 -3.97
C ILE A 252 -38.59 8.11 -3.67
N THR A 253 -39.64 8.93 -3.51
CA THR A 253 -41.01 8.46 -3.23
C THR A 253 -41.59 7.65 -4.39
N LYS A 254 -41.22 7.99 -5.63
CA LYS A 254 -41.65 7.28 -6.86
C LYS A 254 -40.75 6.08 -7.18
N SER A 255 -39.67 5.85 -6.45
CA SER A 255 -38.77 4.72 -6.68
C SER A 255 -39.51 3.38 -6.43
N ASN A 256 -39.08 2.33 -7.14
CA ASN A 256 -39.64 0.97 -6.96
C ASN A 256 -39.19 0.27 -5.66
N SER A 257 -38.53 1.01 -4.76
CA SER A 257 -38.02 0.47 -3.50
C SER A 257 -39.11 0.40 -2.44
N GLN A 258 -39.04 -0.61 -1.57
CA GLN A 258 -39.95 -0.69 -0.42
C GLN A 258 -39.55 0.38 0.61
N ILE A 259 -40.26 1.49 0.61
CA ILE A 259 -40.11 2.57 1.56
C ILE A 259 -41.42 2.78 2.32
N ASN A 260 -41.33 3.12 3.60
CA ASN A 260 -42.47 3.47 4.44
C ASN A 260 -42.78 4.97 4.40
N GLY A 261 -41.86 5.77 3.88
CA GLY A 261 -42.00 7.22 3.73
C GLY A 261 -40.64 7.92 3.66
N VAL A 262 -40.70 9.19 3.32
CA VAL A 262 -39.55 10.13 3.30
C VAL A 262 -39.85 11.22 4.32
N ASP A 263 -38.86 11.56 5.14
CA ASP A 263 -39.02 12.42 6.29
C ASP A 263 -37.99 13.55 6.29
N ASP A 264 -38.46 14.78 6.26
CA ASP A 264 -37.67 16.01 6.25
C ASP A 264 -37.81 16.85 7.55
N MET A 265 -38.39 16.24 8.57
CA MET A 265 -38.55 16.94 9.86
C MET A 265 -37.22 17.18 10.55
N PRO A 266 -37.00 18.40 11.11
CA PRO A 266 -35.73 18.81 11.70
C PRO A 266 -35.51 18.31 13.12
N TYR A 267 -35.32 17.00 13.32
CA TYR A 267 -34.91 16.49 14.62
C TYR A 267 -33.41 16.41 14.80
N VAL A 268 -32.99 16.50 16.07
CA VAL A 268 -31.61 16.23 16.43
C VAL A 268 -31.35 14.73 16.38
N ILE A 269 -30.36 14.32 15.63
CA ILE A 269 -29.94 12.93 15.48
C ILE A 269 -28.50 12.76 15.96
N ALA A 270 -28.18 11.59 16.45
CA ALA A 270 -26.81 11.19 16.70
C ALA A 270 -26.31 10.23 15.63
N ILE A 271 -25.29 10.62 14.91
CA ILE A 271 -24.64 9.82 13.88
C ILE A 271 -23.30 9.33 14.44
N GLY A 272 -23.08 8.03 14.43
CA GLY A 272 -21.81 7.40 14.73
C GLY A 272 -21.06 7.07 13.46
N ARG A 273 -19.74 7.19 13.52
CA ARG A 273 -18.84 6.64 12.52
C ARG A 273 -17.83 5.76 13.23
N ASP A 274 -17.76 4.50 12.87
CA ASP A 274 -16.72 3.62 13.39
C ASP A 274 -15.49 3.78 12.49
N LEU A 275 -14.45 4.43 12.98
CA LEU A 275 -13.16 4.41 12.34
C LEU A 275 -12.60 2.99 12.45
N LEU A 276 -12.39 2.34 11.31
CA LEU A 276 -11.80 1.01 11.24
C LEU A 276 -10.38 1.02 11.81
N VAL A 277 -9.62 2.08 11.56
CA VAL A 277 -8.26 2.29 12.03
C VAL A 277 -8.05 3.77 12.33
N ASP A 278 -7.42 4.08 13.43
CA ASP A 278 -6.93 5.43 13.72
C ASP A 278 -5.59 5.64 13.01
N LEU A 279 -5.63 6.15 11.78
CA LEU A 279 -4.45 6.43 10.99
C LEU A 279 -3.56 7.53 11.56
N HIS A 280 -4.08 8.33 12.49
CA HIS A 280 -3.29 9.42 13.08
C HIS A 280 -2.03 8.91 13.77
N GLN A 281 -2.15 7.82 14.57
CA GLN A 281 -1.00 7.22 15.24
C GLN A 281 0.03 6.64 14.26
N GLU A 282 -0.44 5.99 13.18
CA GLU A 282 0.42 5.44 12.14
C GLU A 282 1.19 6.55 11.40
N TYR A 283 0.54 7.65 11.09
CA TYR A 283 1.15 8.74 10.35
C TYR A 283 2.05 9.63 11.21
N GLU A 284 1.72 9.79 12.49
CA GLU A 284 2.61 10.45 13.46
C GLU A 284 3.93 9.68 13.61
N ALA A 285 3.90 8.36 13.51
CA ALA A 285 5.12 7.56 13.49
C ALA A 285 5.95 7.82 12.22
N ILE A 286 5.32 8.02 11.05
CA ILE A 286 6.04 8.41 9.83
C ILE A 286 6.70 9.78 10.03
N HIS A 287 6.01 10.77 10.61
CA HIS A 287 6.63 12.06 10.94
C HIS A 287 7.87 11.90 11.82
N LYS A 288 7.77 11.09 12.87
CA LYS A 288 8.90 10.81 13.78
C LYS A 288 10.06 10.09 13.08
N MET A 289 9.77 9.22 12.10
CA MET A 289 10.81 8.58 11.28
C MET A 289 11.56 9.61 10.43
N TYR A 290 10.86 10.60 9.87
CA TYR A 290 11.50 11.69 9.13
C TYR A 290 12.36 12.58 10.03
N GLU A 291 11.89 12.91 11.21
CA GLU A 291 12.65 13.68 12.21
C GLU A 291 13.94 12.99 12.63
N LYS A 292 13.95 11.66 12.70
CA LYS A 292 15.09 10.85 13.12
C LYS A 292 15.98 10.36 11.96
N ASP A 293 15.61 10.65 10.72
CA ASP A 293 16.24 10.11 9.49
C ASP A 293 16.24 8.55 9.44
N GLU A 294 15.22 7.94 10.01
CA GLU A 294 15.02 6.48 10.06
C GLU A 294 13.98 5.97 9.01
N VAL A 295 13.69 6.79 8.00
CA VAL A 295 12.66 6.50 7.01
C VAL A 295 13.10 5.37 6.09
N THR A 296 12.25 4.36 5.93
CA THR A 296 12.51 3.23 5.04
C THR A 296 12.31 3.61 3.57
N ILE A 297 12.98 2.87 2.67
CA ILE A 297 12.87 3.10 1.23
C ILE A 297 11.41 2.99 0.72
N PRO A 298 10.58 2.02 1.15
CA PRO A 298 9.18 1.97 0.76
C PRO A 298 8.39 3.24 1.09
N ILE A 299 8.63 3.85 2.25
CA ILE A 299 7.98 5.11 2.63
C ILE A 299 8.50 6.27 1.78
N LYS A 300 9.82 6.36 1.57
CA LYS A 300 10.42 7.37 0.67
C LYS A 300 9.82 7.28 -0.74
N ALA A 301 9.69 6.06 -1.27
CA ALA A 301 9.08 5.82 -2.57
C ALA A 301 7.61 6.27 -2.64
N PHE A 302 6.83 6.04 -1.57
CA PHE A 302 5.45 6.51 -1.48
C PHE A 302 5.35 8.03 -1.65
N PHE A 303 6.27 8.79 -1.07
CA PHE A 303 6.32 10.24 -1.22
C PHE A 303 7.00 10.70 -2.52
N GLY A 304 7.40 9.80 -3.39
CA GLY A 304 8.10 10.12 -4.64
C GLY A 304 9.49 10.70 -4.42
N GLU A 305 10.12 10.39 -3.29
CA GLU A 305 11.49 10.80 -3.04
C GLU A 305 12.46 10.09 -3.97
N LEU A 306 13.58 10.76 -4.27
CA LEU A 306 14.65 10.17 -5.06
C LEU A 306 15.34 9.06 -4.27
N LEU A 307 15.26 7.86 -4.80
CA LEU A 307 15.87 6.70 -4.17
C LEU A 307 17.32 6.57 -4.65
N LYS A 308 18.24 6.42 -3.70
CA LYS A 308 19.61 6.02 -4.04
C LYS A 308 19.58 4.67 -4.73
N GLN A 309 20.29 4.54 -5.85
CA GLN A 309 20.64 3.21 -6.34
C GLN A 309 21.35 2.46 -5.22
N VAL A 310 20.84 1.30 -4.87
CA VAL A 310 21.41 0.55 -3.76
C VAL A 310 22.63 -0.20 -4.27
N ASP A 311 23.81 0.15 -3.74
CA ASP A 311 25.03 -0.56 -4.02
C ASP A 311 24.86 -2.06 -3.82
N ARG A 312 25.40 -2.81 -4.78
CA ARG A 312 25.59 -4.27 -4.82
C ARG A 312 24.97 -5.00 -3.64
N ARG A 313 23.65 -5.17 -3.69
CA ARG A 313 22.94 -5.96 -2.67
C ARG A 313 23.40 -7.40 -2.74
N LYS A 314 23.49 -8.00 -1.57
CA LYS A 314 23.75 -9.42 -1.42
C LYS A 314 22.66 -10.21 -2.15
N ASN A 315 23.08 -11.07 -3.06
CA ASN A 315 22.14 -12.04 -3.66
C ASN A 315 21.76 -13.07 -2.63
N TYR A 316 20.48 -13.35 -2.55
CA TYR A 316 19.94 -14.38 -1.66
C TYR A 316 19.74 -15.68 -2.42
N PRO A 317 20.07 -16.84 -1.81
CA PRO A 317 19.74 -18.13 -2.38
C PRO A 317 18.23 -18.28 -2.51
N ILE A 318 17.76 -18.67 -3.71
CA ILE A 318 16.35 -18.87 -4.02
C ILE A 318 15.99 -20.32 -3.78
N THR A 319 14.88 -20.54 -3.08
CA THR A 319 14.35 -21.86 -2.79
C THR A 319 12.88 -21.95 -3.17
N LEU A 320 12.47 -23.04 -3.76
CA LEU A 320 11.12 -23.20 -4.30
C LEU A 320 10.43 -24.43 -3.70
N LEU A 321 9.14 -24.28 -3.48
CA LEU A 321 8.24 -25.39 -3.11
C LEU A 321 7.60 -26.02 -4.34
N ASP A 322 7.18 -25.19 -5.29
CA ASP A 322 6.48 -25.61 -6.49
C ASP A 322 7.36 -25.38 -7.71
N ARG A 323 7.45 -26.41 -8.56
CA ARG A 323 8.23 -26.39 -9.79
C ARG A 323 7.47 -25.77 -10.97
N LYS A 324 6.18 -25.53 -10.81
CA LYS A 324 5.36 -24.83 -11.82
C LYS A 324 5.65 -23.34 -11.78
N ILE A 325 6.86 -23.00 -12.16
CA ILE A 325 7.37 -21.63 -12.17
C ILE A 325 8.17 -21.40 -13.45
N ASN A 326 8.04 -20.25 -14.07
CA ASN A 326 8.82 -19.83 -15.23
C ASN A 326 9.99 -18.92 -14.84
N LEU A 327 10.83 -18.57 -15.80
CA LEU A 327 12.02 -17.76 -15.59
C LEU A 327 11.68 -16.34 -15.08
N ASP A 328 10.60 -15.73 -15.59
CA ASP A 328 10.16 -14.40 -15.15
C ASP A 328 9.69 -14.40 -13.70
N GLN A 329 8.98 -15.44 -13.27
CA GLN A 329 8.58 -15.61 -11.88
C GLN A 329 9.78 -15.85 -10.96
N LEU A 330 10.80 -16.58 -11.44
CA LEU A 330 12.07 -16.77 -10.71
C LEU A 330 12.80 -15.43 -10.55
N LEU A 331 12.85 -14.63 -11.61
CA LEU A 331 13.43 -13.29 -11.58
C LEU A 331 12.65 -12.37 -10.63
N ALA A 332 11.32 -12.45 -10.64
CA ALA A 332 10.48 -11.71 -9.70
C ALA A 332 10.80 -12.03 -8.24
N ILE A 333 10.99 -13.32 -7.88
CA ILE A 333 11.40 -13.73 -6.53
C ILE A 333 12.82 -13.20 -6.22
N HIS A 334 13.74 -13.32 -7.18
CA HIS A 334 15.10 -12.82 -7.03
C HIS A 334 15.12 -11.32 -6.73
N ASN A 335 14.39 -10.54 -7.52
CA ASN A 335 14.30 -9.10 -7.38
C ASN A 335 13.61 -8.68 -6.08
N ALA A 336 12.54 -9.37 -5.67
CA ALA A 336 11.88 -9.13 -4.40
C ALA A 336 12.80 -9.33 -3.19
N MET A 337 13.70 -10.31 -3.26
CA MET A 337 14.70 -10.54 -2.21
C MET A 337 15.88 -9.56 -2.26
N LYS A 338 16.25 -9.10 -3.45
CA LYS A 338 17.42 -8.27 -3.71
C LYS A 338 17.13 -6.78 -3.48
N TYR A 339 15.98 -6.29 -3.92
CA TYR A 339 15.65 -4.86 -3.91
C TYR A 339 14.72 -4.48 -2.74
N PRO A 340 14.82 -3.24 -2.21
CA PRO A 340 13.96 -2.78 -1.11
C PRO A 340 12.54 -2.51 -1.55
N LEU A 341 12.33 -2.33 -2.86
CA LEU A 341 11.03 -2.13 -3.47
C LEU A 341 10.98 -2.97 -4.74
N ALA A 342 10.01 -3.88 -4.81
CA ALA A 342 9.73 -4.70 -5.98
C ALA A 342 8.25 -4.59 -6.32
N TYR A 343 7.93 -4.42 -7.60
CA TYR A 343 6.57 -4.45 -8.10
C TYR A 343 6.42 -5.61 -9.09
N ILE A 344 5.44 -6.46 -8.85
CA ILE A 344 5.13 -7.61 -9.68
C ILE A 344 3.75 -7.41 -10.28
N GLN A 345 3.74 -7.11 -11.56
CA GLN A 345 2.51 -7.02 -12.33
C GLN A 345 2.16 -8.39 -12.90
N GLY A 346 0.93 -8.82 -12.67
CA GLY A 346 0.45 -10.08 -13.25
C GLY A 346 -1.07 -10.11 -13.36
N PRO A 347 -1.61 -10.30 -14.56
CA PRO A 347 -3.03 -10.57 -14.76
C PRO A 347 -3.53 -11.80 -13.98
N PRO A 348 -4.84 -12.00 -13.86
CA PRO A 348 -5.40 -13.23 -13.28
C PRO A 348 -4.87 -14.48 -13.98
N GLY A 349 -4.55 -15.52 -13.22
CA GLY A 349 -4.06 -16.80 -13.78
C GLY A 349 -2.56 -16.88 -14.08
N THR A 350 -1.79 -15.80 -13.94
CA THR A 350 -0.33 -15.78 -14.21
C THR A 350 0.54 -16.39 -13.09
N GLY A 351 -0.06 -16.96 -12.06
CA GLY A 351 0.67 -17.63 -10.98
C GLY A 351 1.19 -16.70 -9.87
N LYS A 352 0.62 -15.50 -9.69
CA LYS A 352 0.98 -14.55 -8.61
C LYS A 352 1.09 -15.22 -7.24
N THR A 353 0.09 -16.03 -6.88
CA THR A 353 0.08 -16.74 -5.59
C THR A 353 1.26 -17.71 -5.45
N ASN A 354 1.70 -18.38 -6.53
CA ASN A 354 2.88 -19.25 -6.50
C ASN A 354 4.16 -18.44 -6.29
N THR A 355 4.27 -17.30 -6.94
CA THR A 355 5.39 -16.36 -6.77
C THR A 355 5.45 -15.86 -5.32
N ILE A 356 4.33 -15.47 -4.73
CA ILE A 356 4.23 -15.04 -3.32
C ILE A 356 4.66 -16.16 -2.37
N VAL A 357 4.11 -17.35 -2.52
CA VAL A 357 4.43 -18.52 -1.68
C VAL A 357 5.92 -18.85 -1.76
N ASN A 358 6.49 -18.90 -2.96
CA ASN A 358 7.91 -19.20 -3.14
C ASN A 358 8.82 -18.06 -2.62
N THR A 359 8.38 -16.79 -2.70
CA THR A 359 9.08 -15.67 -2.05
C THR A 359 9.10 -15.82 -0.53
N MET A 360 7.97 -16.20 0.08
CA MET A 360 7.91 -16.44 1.54
C MET A 360 8.80 -17.60 1.98
N VAL A 361 8.82 -18.68 1.22
CA VAL A 361 9.69 -19.84 1.51
C VAL A 361 11.15 -19.46 1.34
N THR A 362 11.48 -18.69 0.31
CA THR A 362 12.82 -18.14 0.12
C THR A 362 13.22 -17.21 1.25
N ALA A 363 12.33 -16.33 1.70
CA ALA A 363 12.54 -15.46 2.84
C ALA A 363 12.77 -16.27 4.13
N PHE A 364 11.94 -17.28 4.40
CA PHE A 364 12.10 -18.16 5.53
C PHE A 364 13.45 -18.93 5.52
N PHE A 365 13.86 -19.43 4.36
CA PHE A 365 15.16 -20.08 4.19
C PHE A 365 16.32 -19.13 4.51
N ASN A 366 16.17 -17.86 4.16
CA ASN A 366 17.14 -16.79 4.44
C ASN A 366 16.96 -16.12 5.81
N GLU A 367 16.17 -16.74 6.70
CA GLU A 367 15.92 -16.25 8.08
C GLU A 367 15.33 -14.84 8.15
N LYS A 368 14.54 -14.48 7.13
CA LYS A 368 13.86 -13.20 7.04
C LYS A 368 12.44 -13.26 7.62
N THR A 369 12.04 -12.19 8.27
CA THR A 369 10.67 -12.01 8.75
C THR A 369 9.80 -11.37 7.67
N VAL A 370 8.58 -11.88 7.51
CA VAL A 370 7.65 -11.42 6.46
C VAL A 370 6.29 -11.07 7.06
N LEU A 371 5.80 -9.90 6.73
CA LEU A 371 4.39 -9.53 6.90
C LEU A 371 3.70 -9.65 5.53
N PHE A 372 2.75 -10.56 5.43
CA PHE A 372 1.91 -10.69 4.25
C PHE A 372 0.58 -9.98 4.49
N ALA A 373 0.26 -9.04 3.64
CA ALA A 373 -0.96 -8.26 3.71
C ALA A 373 -1.74 -8.28 2.40
N SER A 374 -3.05 -8.25 2.49
CA SER A 374 -3.94 -8.02 1.34
C SER A 374 -5.14 -7.22 1.78
N TYR A 375 -5.79 -6.54 0.84
CA TYR A 375 -7.04 -5.84 1.11
C TYR A 375 -8.15 -6.83 1.47
N ASN A 376 -8.23 -7.96 0.77
CA ASN A 376 -9.23 -9.00 0.94
C ASN A 376 -8.71 -10.21 1.75
N ASN A 377 -9.63 -10.95 2.40
CA ASN A 377 -9.29 -12.16 3.16
C ASN A 377 -8.89 -13.34 2.25
N HIS A 378 -9.58 -13.52 1.13
CA HIS A 378 -9.42 -14.69 0.26
C HIS A 378 -7.97 -14.93 -0.21
N PRO A 379 -7.20 -13.93 -0.69
CA PRO A 379 -5.80 -14.14 -1.05
C PRO A 379 -4.95 -14.60 0.13
N ILE A 380 -5.23 -14.09 1.32
CA ILE A 380 -4.48 -14.41 2.54
C ILE A 380 -4.71 -15.86 2.93
N ASP A 381 -5.98 -16.27 2.97
CA ASP A 381 -6.37 -17.62 3.35
C ASP A 381 -5.80 -18.63 2.33
N GLY A 382 -5.86 -18.32 1.03
CA GLY A 382 -5.29 -19.16 -0.03
C GLY A 382 -3.77 -19.37 0.08
N VAL A 383 -3.01 -18.34 0.46
CA VAL A 383 -1.55 -18.45 0.70
C VAL A 383 -1.28 -19.25 1.96
N CYS A 384 -2.01 -18.99 3.05
CA CYS A 384 -1.87 -19.72 4.30
C CYS A 384 -2.16 -21.22 4.13
N ASP A 385 -3.24 -21.55 3.42
CA ASP A 385 -3.64 -22.94 3.15
C ASP A 385 -2.58 -23.67 2.31
N LYS A 386 -2.03 -23.02 1.28
CA LYS A 386 -0.94 -23.61 0.50
C LYS A 386 0.29 -23.92 1.35
N LEU A 387 0.71 -23.01 2.23
CA LEU A 387 1.87 -23.22 3.09
C LEU A 387 1.62 -24.27 4.19
N LYS A 388 0.40 -24.37 4.72
CA LYS A 388 0.01 -25.35 5.73
C LYS A 388 -0.26 -26.75 5.16
N SER A 389 -0.53 -26.85 3.86
CA SER A 389 -0.88 -28.11 3.18
C SER A 389 0.28 -28.82 2.48
N ILE A 390 1.53 -28.41 2.74
CA ILE A 390 2.71 -29.03 2.11
C ILE A 390 2.95 -30.42 2.73
N PRO A 391 2.83 -31.51 1.95
CA PRO A 391 3.03 -32.84 2.49
C PRO A 391 4.52 -33.19 2.61
N TYR A 392 4.88 -33.94 3.66
CA TYR A 392 6.19 -34.48 3.82
C TYR A 392 6.13 -35.96 4.18
N ARG A 393 6.27 -36.83 3.19
CA ARG A 393 6.27 -38.31 3.32
C ARG A 393 5.11 -38.79 4.23
N ASN A 394 5.32 -39.83 5.00
CA ASN A 394 4.34 -40.37 5.95
C ASN A 394 4.22 -39.56 7.27
N LYS A 395 4.87 -38.41 7.36
CA LYS A 395 4.87 -37.56 8.56
C LYS A 395 3.75 -36.51 8.58
N GLY A 396 2.89 -36.52 7.57
CA GLY A 396 1.82 -35.51 7.42
C GLY A 396 2.31 -34.21 6.80
N MET A 397 1.68 -33.11 7.16
CA MET A 397 2.00 -31.79 6.61
C MET A 397 3.20 -31.15 7.33
N ILE A 398 4.02 -30.40 6.60
CA ILE A 398 5.10 -29.59 7.17
C ILE A 398 4.48 -28.59 8.15
N PRO A 399 4.96 -28.51 9.39
CA PRO A 399 4.47 -27.54 10.38
C PRO A 399 5.05 -26.15 10.09
N PHE A 400 4.70 -25.58 8.94
CA PHE A 400 5.28 -24.31 8.48
C PHE A 400 4.91 -23.17 9.44
N PRO A 401 5.88 -22.33 9.91
CA PRO A 401 5.64 -21.35 10.97
C PRO A 401 5.05 -20.04 10.41
N ILE A 402 3.83 -20.14 9.89
CA ILE A 402 2.99 -19.03 9.44
C ILE A 402 1.77 -18.91 10.32
N ILE A 403 1.43 -17.69 10.73
CA ILE A 403 0.24 -17.39 11.52
C ILE A 403 -0.64 -16.37 10.80
N ARG A 404 -1.94 -16.68 10.73
CA ARG A 404 -2.98 -15.80 10.19
C ARG A 404 -3.60 -14.98 11.32
N LEU A 405 -3.38 -13.67 11.33
CA LEU A 405 -3.98 -12.72 12.28
C LEU A 405 -5.03 -11.86 11.57
N GLY A 406 -5.91 -11.21 12.34
CA GLY A 406 -6.95 -10.35 11.76
C GLY A 406 -8.00 -9.95 12.78
N ASN A 407 -9.26 -10.31 12.52
CA ASN A 407 -10.36 -10.14 13.46
C ASN A 407 -10.26 -11.16 14.64
N ASP A 408 -11.14 -11.03 15.60
CA ASP A 408 -11.10 -11.86 16.81
C ASP A 408 -11.24 -13.36 16.52
N LYS A 409 -12.02 -13.75 15.50
CA LYS A 409 -12.12 -15.15 15.05
C LYS A 409 -10.79 -15.66 14.47
N CYS A 410 -10.10 -14.84 13.68
CA CYS A 410 -8.78 -15.20 13.15
C CYS A 410 -7.75 -15.33 14.27
N VAL A 411 -7.82 -14.48 15.29
CA VAL A 411 -6.93 -14.55 16.46
C VAL A 411 -7.17 -15.85 17.24
N LEU A 412 -8.44 -16.22 17.52
CA LEU A 412 -8.76 -17.48 18.18
C LEU A 412 -8.23 -18.69 17.41
N GLN A 413 -8.49 -18.73 16.10
CA GLN A 413 -7.99 -19.78 15.24
C GLN A 413 -6.45 -19.85 15.23
N ALA A 414 -5.77 -18.69 15.19
CA ALA A 414 -4.32 -18.63 15.27
C ALA A 414 -3.77 -19.22 16.57
N LEU A 415 -4.41 -18.94 17.70
CA LEU A 415 -4.00 -19.48 19.00
C LEU A 415 -4.23 -20.99 19.12
N ASP A 416 -5.29 -21.50 18.49
CA ASP A 416 -5.52 -22.94 18.38
C ASP A 416 -4.50 -23.59 17.43
N ASP A 417 -4.20 -22.98 16.30
CA ASP A 417 -3.14 -23.44 15.38
C ASP A 417 -1.77 -23.51 16.09
N ILE A 418 -1.43 -22.50 16.90
CA ILE A 418 -0.20 -22.49 17.71
C ILE A 418 -0.15 -23.69 18.67
N ARG A 419 -1.26 -23.95 19.35
CA ARG A 419 -1.38 -25.09 20.28
C ARG A 419 -1.17 -26.42 19.53
N ASP A 420 -1.82 -26.59 18.40
CA ASP A 420 -1.76 -27.83 17.62
C ASP A 420 -0.40 -28.02 16.95
N LEU A 421 0.21 -26.96 16.41
CA LEU A 421 1.57 -27.00 15.88
C LEU A 421 2.57 -27.39 16.98
N TYR A 422 2.43 -26.84 18.19
CA TYR A 422 3.31 -27.23 19.31
C TYR A 422 3.13 -28.69 19.69
N LYS A 423 1.89 -29.20 19.82
CA LYS A 423 1.61 -30.61 20.11
C LYS A 423 2.25 -31.54 19.09
N ARG A 424 2.18 -31.18 17.78
CA ARG A 424 2.74 -31.98 16.68
C ARG A 424 4.26 -31.95 16.64
N THR A 425 4.91 -30.92 17.16
CA THR A 425 6.36 -30.71 17.00
C THR A 425 7.18 -30.95 18.26
N LYS A 426 6.59 -30.92 19.45
CA LYS A 426 7.30 -30.97 20.74
C LYS A 426 8.22 -32.18 20.90
N ASP A 427 7.84 -33.33 20.34
CA ASP A 427 8.56 -34.62 20.48
C ASP A 427 9.46 -34.95 19.25
N ILE A 428 9.58 -34.03 18.29
CA ILE A 428 10.44 -34.25 17.11
C ILE A 428 11.89 -34.04 17.50
N SER A 429 12.71 -35.06 17.33
CA SER A 429 14.16 -34.97 17.53
C SER A 429 14.81 -34.21 16.37
N ILE A 430 15.56 -33.17 16.68
CA ILE A 430 16.20 -32.28 15.70
C ILE A 430 17.71 -32.30 15.91
N PHE A 431 18.45 -32.53 14.82
CA PHE A 431 19.91 -32.57 14.81
C PHE A 431 20.43 -31.34 14.07
N ASP A 432 20.93 -30.35 14.82
CA ASP A 432 21.37 -29.05 14.28
C ASP A 432 22.46 -29.20 13.22
N SER A 433 23.46 -30.05 13.43
CA SER A 433 24.54 -30.30 12.47
C SER A 433 24.02 -30.78 11.10
N THR A 434 22.95 -31.60 11.12
CA THR A 434 22.31 -32.06 9.89
C THR A 434 21.56 -30.97 9.18
N LEU A 435 20.89 -30.08 9.93
CA LEU A 435 20.17 -28.91 9.35
C LEU A 435 21.13 -27.95 8.72
N GLU A 436 22.21 -27.59 9.40
CA GLU A 436 23.26 -26.69 8.87
C GLU A 436 23.87 -27.24 7.59
N LYS A 437 24.26 -28.54 7.59
CA LYS A 437 24.76 -29.19 6.38
C LYS A 437 23.77 -29.14 5.22
N ASN A 438 22.50 -29.44 5.46
CA ASN A 438 21.46 -29.38 4.42
C ASN A 438 21.25 -27.95 3.91
N LYS A 439 21.37 -26.92 4.79
CA LYS A 439 21.30 -25.51 4.42
C LYS A 439 22.47 -25.14 3.52
N ASP A 440 23.69 -25.49 3.91
CA ASP A 440 24.90 -25.18 3.15
C ASP A 440 24.91 -25.86 1.77
N ASP A 441 24.51 -27.13 1.69
CA ASP A 441 24.39 -27.85 0.43
C ASP A 441 23.35 -27.16 -0.49
N LYS A 442 22.21 -26.72 0.06
CA LYS A 442 21.20 -25.99 -0.71
C LYS A 442 21.72 -24.62 -1.17
N MET A 443 22.43 -23.90 -0.31
CA MET A 443 23.04 -22.60 -0.66
C MET A 443 24.01 -22.72 -1.83
N ARG A 444 24.89 -23.71 -1.82
CA ARG A 444 25.86 -23.94 -2.93
C ARG A 444 25.17 -24.26 -4.27
N ARG A 445 24.07 -25.01 -4.24
CA ARG A 445 23.31 -25.36 -5.45
C ARG A 445 22.56 -24.16 -6.02
N THR A 446 21.99 -23.33 -5.15
CA THR A 446 21.27 -22.12 -5.59
C THR A 446 22.19 -21.02 -6.10
N GLU A 447 23.50 -21.07 -5.86
CA GLU A 447 24.44 -20.09 -6.40
C GLU A 447 24.47 -20.09 -7.94
N LYS A 448 24.38 -21.26 -8.56
CA LYS A 448 24.31 -21.38 -10.03
C LYS A 448 23.04 -20.74 -10.60
N LEU A 449 21.90 -20.99 -9.94
CA LEU A 449 20.62 -20.38 -10.31
C LEU A 449 20.70 -18.85 -10.16
N THR A 450 21.27 -18.35 -9.07
CA THR A 450 21.42 -16.91 -8.84
C THR A 450 22.27 -16.24 -9.94
N LYS A 451 23.37 -16.86 -10.35
CA LYS A 451 24.20 -16.36 -11.48
C LYS A 451 23.45 -16.36 -12.81
N LEU A 452 22.63 -17.38 -13.04
CA LEU A 452 21.78 -17.45 -14.25
C LEU A 452 20.73 -16.32 -14.25
N LEU A 453 20.08 -16.08 -13.13
CA LEU A 453 19.09 -15.01 -13.01
C LEU A 453 19.71 -13.60 -13.17
N GLN A 454 20.92 -13.39 -12.67
CA GLN A 454 21.66 -12.13 -12.93
C GLN A 454 21.93 -11.90 -14.41
N ARG A 455 22.37 -12.95 -15.12
CA ARG A 455 22.55 -12.89 -16.58
C ARG A 455 21.24 -12.63 -17.31
N HIS A 456 20.13 -13.19 -16.81
CA HIS A 456 18.81 -12.97 -17.37
C HIS A 456 18.32 -11.51 -17.18
N GLU A 457 18.52 -10.97 -15.97
CA GLU A 457 18.25 -9.56 -15.65
C GLU A 457 19.02 -8.63 -16.62
N GLU A 458 20.34 -8.83 -16.74
CA GLU A 458 21.18 -8.06 -17.66
C GLU A 458 20.72 -8.17 -19.11
N ARG A 459 20.27 -9.34 -19.54
CA ARG A 459 19.74 -9.56 -20.88
C ARG A 459 18.45 -8.78 -21.12
N ILE A 460 17.54 -8.73 -20.15
CA ILE A 460 16.29 -7.97 -20.24
C ILE A 460 16.63 -6.48 -20.37
N GLU A 461 17.48 -5.94 -19.52
CA GLU A 461 17.92 -4.54 -19.58
C GLU A 461 18.53 -4.19 -20.96
N LEU A 462 19.37 -5.06 -21.51
CA LEU A 462 19.96 -4.85 -22.83
C LEU A 462 18.93 -4.91 -23.96
N LYS A 463 17.90 -5.77 -23.86
CA LYS A 463 16.80 -5.82 -24.84
C LYS A 463 15.95 -4.57 -24.80
N GLU A 464 15.57 -4.10 -23.62
CA GLU A 464 14.84 -2.84 -23.46
C GLU A 464 15.63 -1.67 -24.04
N ARG A 465 16.95 -1.68 -23.81
CA ARG A 465 17.87 -0.68 -24.38
C ARG A 465 17.91 -0.77 -25.91
N GLU A 466 17.98 -1.97 -26.50
CA GLU A 466 17.92 -2.18 -27.95
C GLU A 466 16.64 -1.63 -28.54
N GLU A 467 15.48 -1.96 -27.96
CA GLU A 467 14.18 -1.48 -28.40
C GLU A 467 14.06 0.05 -28.32
N ALA A 468 14.57 0.65 -27.25
CA ALA A 468 14.58 2.10 -27.09
C ALA A 468 15.42 2.80 -28.15
N ILE A 469 16.62 2.26 -28.46
CA ILE A 469 17.49 2.80 -29.52
C ILE A 469 16.82 2.66 -30.91
N LEU A 470 16.21 1.52 -31.21
CA LEU A 470 15.49 1.30 -32.47
C LEU A 470 14.35 2.29 -32.65
N LYS A 471 13.53 2.52 -31.63
CA LYS A 471 12.47 3.54 -31.67
C LYS A 471 13.01 4.95 -31.92
N MET A 472 14.15 5.29 -31.31
CA MET A 472 14.81 6.57 -31.57
C MET A 472 15.31 6.71 -33.00
N ILE A 473 15.91 5.66 -33.55
CA ILE A 473 16.36 5.65 -34.97
C ILE A 473 15.16 5.83 -35.90
N GLU A 474 14.06 5.14 -35.67
CA GLU A 474 12.82 5.27 -36.45
C GLU A 474 12.23 6.67 -36.37
N THR A 475 12.23 7.29 -35.21
CA THR A 475 11.66 8.62 -35.00
C THR A 475 12.54 9.73 -35.61
N ASN A 476 13.86 9.53 -35.65
CA ASN A 476 14.85 10.54 -36.03
C ASN A 476 15.49 10.29 -37.41
N GLN A 477 14.82 9.63 -38.34
CA GLN A 477 15.33 9.26 -39.68
C GLN A 477 15.93 10.43 -40.47
N HIS A 478 15.64 11.69 -40.12
CA HIS A 478 16.15 12.89 -40.79
C HIS A 478 17.46 13.44 -40.22
N LEU A 479 18.03 12.81 -39.19
CA LEU A 479 19.21 13.29 -38.46
C LEU A 479 20.38 12.32 -38.59
N THR A 480 21.13 12.45 -39.69
CA THR A 480 22.21 11.53 -40.09
C THR A 480 23.25 11.26 -39.01
N PHE A 481 23.74 12.29 -38.29
CA PHE A 481 24.75 12.13 -37.27
C PHE A 481 24.23 11.37 -36.02
N GLN A 482 23.00 11.64 -35.58
CA GLN A 482 22.41 10.90 -34.45
C GLN A 482 22.11 9.46 -34.79
N THR A 483 21.62 9.18 -36.01
CA THR A 483 21.40 7.82 -36.48
C THR A 483 22.69 7.02 -36.54
N GLU A 484 23.81 7.63 -36.89
CA GLU A 484 25.13 6.98 -36.91
C GLU A 484 25.59 6.66 -35.46
N LEU A 485 25.50 7.61 -34.53
CA LEU A 485 25.85 7.38 -33.12
C LEU A 485 24.98 6.29 -32.47
N GLN A 486 23.67 6.35 -32.70
CA GLN A 486 22.74 5.34 -32.25
C GLN A 486 22.97 3.97 -32.90
N GLY A 487 23.41 3.95 -34.16
CA GLY A 487 23.86 2.74 -34.86
C GLY A 487 25.04 2.06 -34.17
N VAL A 488 26.03 2.83 -33.73
CA VAL A 488 27.17 2.29 -32.98
C VAL A 488 26.72 1.75 -31.61
N GLN A 489 25.89 2.49 -30.88
CA GLN A 489 25.33 2.02 -29.60
C GLN A 489 24.51 0.73 -29.75
N LEU A 490 23.72 0.65 -30.82
CA LEU A 490 22.94 -0.55 -31.15
C LEU A 490 23.84 -1.77 -31.42
N GLN A 491 24.95 -1.58 -32.13
CA GLN A 491 25.91 -2.67 -32.38
C GLN A 491 26.58 -3.15 -31.09
N GLU A 492 26.94 -2.26 -30.19
CA GLU A 492 27.51 -2.62 -28.88
C GLU A 492 26.49 -3.41 -28.02
N VAL A 493 25.23 -2.97 -27.98
CA VAL A 493 24.16 -3.67 -27.24
C VAL A 493 23.94 -5.06 -27.84
N ARG A 494 23.87 -5.19 -29.17
CA ARG A 494 23.72 -6.49 -29.87
C ARG A 494 24.90 -7.43 -29.62
N LYS A 495 26.10 -6.88 -29.58
CA LYS A 495 27.30 -7.67 -29.25
C LYS A 495 27.20 -8.26 -27.83
N LYS A 496 26.86 -7.45 -26.84
CA LYS A 496 26.64 -7.90 -25.45
C LYS A 496 25.51 -8.93 -25.34
N LEU A 497 24.39 -8.72 -26.04
CA LEU A 497 23.30 -9.69 -26.09
C LEU A 497 23.73 -11.03 -26.67
N ALA A 498 24.58 -11.03 -27.73
CA ALA A 498 25.12 -12.24 -28.30
C ALA A 498 26.10 -12.96 -27.35
N GLU A 499 26.90 -12.22 -26.57
CA GLU A 499 27.82 -12.79 -25.56
C GLU A 499 27.03 -13.46 -24.39
N ILE A 500 25.92 -12.89 -23.95
CA ILE A 500 25.07 -13.47 -22.91
C ILE A 500 24.35 -14.72 -23.41
N GLY A 501 23.93 -14.73 -24.66
CA GLY A 501 23.18 -15.83 -25.28
C GLY A 501 21.73 -15.92 -24.83
N GLU A 502 21.04 -16.96 -25.27
CA GLU A 502 19.67 -17.25 -24.82
C GLU A 502 19.67 -18.00 -23.48
N ILE A 503 18.77 -17.57 -22.60
CA ILE A 503 18.51 -18.21 -21.32
C ILE A 503 17.09 -18.74 -21.37
N THR A 504 16.91 -20.03 -21.13
CA THR A 504 15.63 -20.70 -21.27
C THR A 504 15.06 -21.17 -19.91
N ASP A 505 13.73 -21.32 -19.86
CA ASP A 505 13.05 -21.92 -18.71
C ASP A 505 13.61 -23.28 -18.34
N GLU A 506 13.96 -24.12 -19.36
CA GLU A 506 14.51 -25.44 -19.13
C GLU A 506 15.87 -25.42 -18.41
N GLU A 507 16.74 -24.46 -18.77
CA GLU A 507 18.04 -24.27 -18.13
C GLU A 507 17.87 -23.88 -16.66
N ALA A 508 16.96 -22.94 -16.37
CA ALA A 508 16.65 -22.51 -15.01
C ALA A 508 16.01 -23.65 -14.19
N LEU A 509 15.03 -24.34 -14.76
CA LEU A 509 14.34 -25.45 -14.09
C LEU A 509 15.28 -26.64 -13.79
N LYS A 510 16.23 -26.96 -14.65
CA LYS A 510 17.25 -27.99 -14.38
C LYS A 510 18.03 -27.68 -13.10
N LEU A 511 18.34 -26.40 -12.84
CA LEU A 511 19.05 -25.98 -11.63
C LEU A 511 18.19 -26.05 -10.36
N VAL A 512 16.87 -25.99 -10.52
CA VAL A 512 15.90 -26.01 -9.40
C VAL A 512 15.53 -27.42 -8.98
N VAL A 513 15.47 -28.35 -9.95
CA VAL A 513 14.77 -29.66 -9.84
C VAL A 513 15.46 -30.67 -8.93
N GLU A 514 16.76 -30.57 -8.68
CA GLU A 514 17.54 -31.70 -8.15
C GLU A 514 17.27 -32.08 -6.68
N ASP A 515 16.47 -31.34 -5.87
CA ASP A 515 16.45 -31.52 -4.41
C ASP A 515 15.11 -31.31 -3.67
N GLU A 516 13.96 -31.55 -4.29
CA GLU A 516 12.66 -31.26 -3.63
C GLU A 516 12.50 -32.00 -2.30
N GLU A 517 12.81 -33.31 -2.26
CA GLU A 517 12.65 -34.12 -1.06
C GLU A 517 13.62 -33.72 0.07
N LEU A 518 14.86 -33.36 -0.29
CA LEU A 518 15.82 -32.86 0.70
C LEU A 518 15.42 -31.49 1.23
N PHE A 519 14.87 -30.65 0.36
CA PHE A 519 14.39 -29.35 0.76
C PHE A 519 13.12 -29.43 1.64
N LYS A 520 12.17 -30.32 1.31
CA LYS A 520 11.01 -30.60 2.19
C LYS A 520 11.45 -31.14 3.54
N LYS A 521 12.47 -31.99 3.56
CA LYS A 521 13.09 -32.50 4.81
C LYS A 521 13.64 -31.33 5.63
N TYR A 522 14.41 -30.45 5.01
CA TYR A 522 14.97 -29.28 5.67
C TYR A 522 13.83 -28.39 6.24
N LEU A 523 12.81 -28.06 5.43
CA LEU A 523 11.67 -27.27 5.86
C LEU A 523 10.93 -27.89 7.05
N TYR A 524 10.70 -29.21 7.02
CA TYR A 524 10.00 -29.92 8.10
C TYR A 524 10.73 -29.75 9.43
N TYR A 525 12.01 -30.09 9.48
CA TYR A 525 12.77 -30.02 10.74
C TYR A 525 13.10 -28.59 11.18
N THR A 526 13.35 -27.69 10.24
CA THR A 526 13.58 -26.26 10.56
C THR A 526 12.29 -25.64 11.11
N SER A 527 11.14 -25.89 10.48
CA SER A 527 9.85 -25.43 10.97
C SER A 527 9.56 -25.95 12.39
N ALA A 528 9.79 -27.25 12.61
CA ALA A 528 9.64 -27.83 13.94
C ALA A 528 10.58 -27.19 14.98
N LYS A 529 11.84 -26.88 14.60
CA LYS A 529 12.81 -26.18 15.45
C LYS A 529 12.29 -24.79 15.86
N TYR A 530 11.71 -24.04 14.91
CA TYR A 530 11.15 -22.72 15.20
C TYR A 530 9.98 -22.82 16.21
N ILE A 531 9.07 -23.76 16.00
CA ILE A 531 7.89 -23.92 16.88
C ILE A 531 8.28 -24.48 18.26
N GLN A 532 9.28 -25.34 18.34
CA GLN A 532 9.78 -25.87 19.63
C GLN A 532 10.33 -24.78 20.56
N ARG A 533 10.65 -23.59 20.05
CA ARG A 533 11.00 -22.43 20.88
C ARG A 533 9.87 -22.00 21.84
N LEU A 534 8.63 -22.43 21.58
CA LEU A 534 7.51 -22.18 22.51
C LEU A 534 7.74 -22.78 23.91
N LYS A 535 8.58 -23.83 24.04
CA LYS A 535 8.96 -24.39 25.35
C LYS A 535 9.96 -23.54 26.14
N GLU A 536 10.60 -22.56 25.51
CA GLU A 536 11.60 -21.74 26.19
C GLU A 536 10.94 -20.83 27.25
N PRO A 537 11.54 -20.64 28.44
CA PRO A 537 10.94 -19.87 29.52
C PRO A 537 10.51 -18.45 29.14
N LYS A 538 11.25 -17.81 28.21
CA LYS A 538 10.92 -16.46 27.73
C LYS A 538 9.62 -16.38 26.94
N ASN A 539 9.02 -17.51 26.54
CA ASN A 539 7.77 -17.59 25.78
C ASN A 539 6.62 -18.13 26.63
N GLN A 540 6.82 -18.25 27.94
CA GLN A 540 5.80 -18.77 28.88
C GLN A 540 4.52 -17.91 28.84
N ASP A 541 4.68 -16.56 28.79
CA ASP A 541 3.55 -15.62 28.70
C ASP A 541 2.65 -15.93 27.49
N LEU A 542 3.25 -16.23 26.35
CA LEU A 542 2.49 -16.61 25.16
C LEU A 542 1.74 -17.95 25.37
N MET A 543 2.40 -18.92 25.99
CA MET A 543 1.77 -20.22 26.25
C MET A 543 0.63 -20.13 27.28
N GLU A 544 0.71 -19.24 28.26
CA GLU A 544 -0.37 -18.96 29.21
C GLU A 544 -1.58 -18.38 28.47
N ILE A 545 -1.36 -17.43 27.54
CA ILE A 545 -2.42 -16.87 26.69
C ILE A 545 -3.05 -17.99 25.81
N VAL A 546 -2.23 -18.80 25.16
CA VAL A 546 -2.68 -19.91 24.28
C VAL A 546 -3.55 -20.91 25.06
N ASN A 547 -3.26 -21.15 26.31
CA ASN A 547 -3.97 -22.12 27.16
C ASN A 547 -5.11 -21.51 27.99
N CYS A 548 -5.36 -20.19 27.87
CA CYS A 548 -6.47 -19.54 28.57
C CYS A 548 -7.82 -20.12 28.12
N PRO A 549 -8.69 -20.54 29.01
CA PRO A 549 -9.98 -21.16 28.67
C PRO A 549 -11.04 -20.14 28.22
N ASP A 550 -10.92 -18.88 28.64
CA ASP A 550 -11.85 -17.80 28.31
C ASP A 550 -11.44 -17.16 26.97
N GLU A 551 -12.29 -17.31 25.95
CA GLU A 551 -12.00 -16.86 24.58
C GLU A 551 -11.87 -15.32 24.47
N GLU A 552 -12.74 -14.56 25.15
CA GLU A 552 -12.69 -13.09 25.09
C GLU A 552 -11.42 -12.56 25.78
N LYS A 553 -11.11 -13.11 26.95
CA LYS A 553 -9.90 -12.78 27.70
C LYS A 553 -8.65 -13.15 26.90
N LYS A 554 -8.64 -14.32 26.27
CA LYS A 554 -7.59 -14.85 25.43
C LYS A 554 -7.27 -13.92 24.25
N VAL A 555 -8.29 -13.48 23.51
CA VAL A 555 -8.14 -12.53 22.39
C VAL A 555 -7.61 -11.19 22.89
N LYS A 556 -8.16 -10.65 23.97
CA LYS A 556 -7.74 -9.37 24.52
C LYS A 556 -6.28 -9.40 24.99
N GLN A 557 -5.88 -10.46 25.69
CA GLN A 557 -4.51 -10.65 26.15
C GLN A 557 -3.55 -10.80 24.99
N PHE A 558 -3.90 -11.59 23.95
CA PHE A 558 -3.06 -11.75 22.77
C PHE A 558 -2.91 -10.45 21.97
N ASN A 559 -3.98 -9.69 21.77
CA ASN A 559 -3.92 -8.40 21.08
C ASN A 559 -3.02 -7.40 21.85
N THR A 560 -3.02 -7.43 23.19
CA THR A 560 -2.12 -6.62 24.00
C THR A 560 -0.68 -7.12 23.91
N TYR A 561 -0.48 -8.44 23.91
CA TYR A 561 0.83 -9.08 23.82
C TYR A 561 1.53 -8.76 22.49
N ILE A 562 0.83 -8.97 21.34
CA ILE A 562 1.42 -8.80 20.01
C ILE A 562 1.69 -7.33 19.64
N ARG A 563 1.03 -6.39 20.32
CA ARG A 563 1.22 -4.96 20.11
C ARG A 563 2.54 -4.46 20.72
N GLN A 564 3.05 -5.09 21.76
CA GLN A 564 4.32 -4.72 22.38
C GLN A 564 5.50 -5.17 21.52
N GLU A 565 6.43 -4.26 21.25
CA GLU A 565 7.60 -4.50 20.38
C GLU A 565 8.44 -5.71 20.81
N GLU A 566 8.75 -5.82 22.10
CA GLU A 566 9.56 -6.92 22.62
C GLU A 566 8.88 -8.28 22.42
N ASN A 567 7.58 -8.34 22.66
CA ASN A 567 6.80 -9.55 22.50
C ASN A 567 6.62 -9.91 21.02
N LEU A 568 6.43 -8.92 20.15
CA LEU A 568 6.40 -9.13 18.71
C LEU A 568 7.73 -9.73 18.22
N LYS A 569 8.87 -9.20 18.68
CA LYS A 569 10.19 -9.75 18.33
C LYS A 569 10.38 -11.18 18.84
N LYS A 570 9.89 -11.52 20.04
CA LYS A 570 9.87 -12.92 20.55
C LYS A 570 8.99 -13.80 19.67
N PHE A 571 7.79 -13.32 19.33
CA PHE A 571 6.83 -14.02 18.50
C PHE A 571 7.39 -14.31 17.08
N GLN A 572 8.05 -13.33 16.44
CA GLN A 572 8.68 -13.48 15.13
C GLN A 572 9.81 -14.53 15.12
N ARG A 573 10.47 -14.77 16.23
CA ARG A 573 11.47 -15.84 16.34
C ARG A 573 10.87 -17.24 16.26
N ILE A 574 9.56 -17.36 16.51
CA ILE A 574 8.82 -18.62 16.43
C ILE A 574 8.03 -18.67 15.12
N PHE A 575 7.32 -17.58 14.82
CA PHE A 575 6.48 -17.40 13.64
C PHE A 575 7.00 -16.24 12.80
N PRO A 576 8.04 -16.44 11.98
CA PRO A 576 8.65 -15.37 11.20
C PRO A 576 7.75 -14.83 10.08
N ILE A 577 6.69 -15.56 9.73
CA ILE A 577 5.72 -15.15 8.71
C ILE A 577 4.37 -14.91 9.38
N ILE A 578 3.89 -13.68 9.28
CA ILE A 578 2.58 -13.27 9.77
C ILE A 578 1.75 -12.80 8.57
N ALA A 579 0.54 -13.34 8.45
CA ALA A 579 -0.40 -12.97 7.40
C ALA A 579 -1.60 -12.22 8.01
N THR A 580 -2.05 -11.14 7.37
CA THR A 580 -3.17 -10.33 7.89
C THR A 580 -3.79 -9.47 6.78
N THR A 581 -4.97 -8.90 7.03
CA THR A 581 -5.49 -7.86 6.12
C THR A 581 -4.75 -6.54 6.34
N SER A 582 -4.66 -5.71 5.29
CA SER A 582 -4.01 -4.39 5.37
C SER A 582 -4.55 -3.55 6.53
N ILE A 583 -5.87 -3.58 6.74
CA ILE A 583 -6.55 -2.91 7.85
C ILE A 583 -6.09 -3.47 9.21
N SER A 584 -6.02 -4.80 9.35
CA SER A 584 -5.69 -5.43 10.65
C SER A 584 -4.21 -5.36 11.01
N ALA A 585 -3.35 -4.97 10.08
CA ALA A 585 -1.92 -4.82 10.33
C ALA A 585 -1.61 -3.82 11.47
N HIS A 586 -2.51 -2.84 11.73
CA HIS A 586 -2.35 -1.90 12.86
C HIS A 586 -2.32 -2.58 14.24
N LYS A 587 -2.80 -3.81 14.35
CA LYS A 587 -2.78 -4.59 15.61
C LYS A 587 -1.42 -5.24 15.88
N ILE A 588 -0.54 -5.30 14.88
CA ILE A 588 0.75 -6.00 14.94
C ILE A 588 1.86 -4.98 15.22
N GLY A 589 2.31 -4.94 16.45
CA GLY A 589 3.27 -3.95 16.93
C GLY A 589 2.69 -2.53 17.06
N GLU A 590 3.38 -1.66 17.77
CA GLU A 590 3.18 -0.22 17.66
C GLU A 590 3.59 0.26 16.24
N PRO A 591 3.13 1.46 15.79
CA PRO A 591 3.56 1.96 14.48
C PRO A 591 5.10 2.06 14.38
N GLY A 592 5.71 1.26 13.49
CA GLY A 592 7.16 1.18 13.35
C GLY A 592 7.60 0.02 12.47
N THR A 593 8.91 -0.11 12.23
CA THR A 593 9.49 -1.11 11.32
C THR A 593 9.96 -2.36 12.07
N TYR A 594 9.32 -3.50 11.83
CA TYR A 594 9.56 -4.76 12.55
C TYR A 594 9.89 -5.94 11.65
N PHE A 595 9.51 -5.88 10.36
CA PHE A 595 9.70 -6.98 9.42
C PHE A 595 10.81 -6.65 8.42
N ASP A 596 11.55 -7.67 8.00
CA ASP A 596 12.51 -7.52 6.91
C ASP A 596 11.80 -7.20 5.59
N MET A 597 10.63 -7.79 5.36
CA MET A 597 9.86 -7.64 4.13
C MET A 597 8.35 -7.56 4.41
N VAL A 598 7.68 -6.68 3.70
CA VAL A 598 6.23 -6.67 3.56
C VAL A 598 5.87 -7.12 2.15
N ILE A 599 4.95 -8.08 2.03
CA ILE A 599 4.38 -8.50 0.75
C ILE A 599 2.92 -8.07 0.75
N MET A 600 2.52 -7.28 -0.25
CA MET A 600 1.14 -6.86 -0.43
C MET A 600 0.56 -7.45 -1.71
N ASP A 601 -0.45 -8.29 -1.56
CA ASP A 601 -1.20 -8.85 -2.70
C ASP A 601 -2.46 -8.02 -2.97
N GLU A 602 -2.90 -8.01 -4.23
CA GLU A 602 -3.99 -7.16 -4.73
C GLU A 602 -3.78 -5.67 -4.41
N ALA A 603 -2.52 -5.22 -4.52
CA ALA A 603 -2.12 -3.87 -4.11
C ALA A 603 -2.84 -2.76 -4.89
N SER A 604 -3.25 -3.03 -6.14
CA SER A 604 -4.01 -2.10 -6.98
C SER A 604 -5.44 -1.85 -6.49
N GLN A 605 -6.01 -2.76 -5.68
CA GLN A 605 -7.37 -2.64 -5.14
C GLN A 605 -7.41 -1.97 -3.76
N GLY A 606 -6.26 -1.78 -3.13
CA GLY A 606 -6.16 -1.24 -1.78
C GLY A 606 -6.34 0.28 -1.71
N ASN A 607 -7.06 0.77 -0.71
CA ASN A 607 -7.08 2.19 -0.38
C ASN A 607 -5.67 2.65 0.00
N ILE A 608 -5.19 3.71 -0.62
CA ILE A 608 -3.82 4.24 -0.44
C ILE A 608 -3.55 4.57 1.03
N ALA A 609 -4.50 5.19 1.73
CA ALA A 609 -4.37 5.54 3.14
C ALA A 609 -4.14 4.29 4.02
N MET A 610 -4.89 3.22 3.78
CA MET A 610 -4.78 1.96 4.52
C MET A 610 -3.53 1.17 4.15
N SER A 611 -3.02 1.34 2.93
CA SER A 611 -1.83 0.63 2.45
C SER A 611 -0.56 1.03 3.20
N LEU A 612 -0.48 2.27 3.70
CA LEU A 612 0.64 2.72 4.53
C LEU A 612 0.76 1.95 5.86
N VAL A 613 -0.34 1.41 6.38
CA VAL A 613 -0.35 0.67 7.65
C VAL A 613 0.57 -0.56 7.62
N PRO A 614 0.48 -1.49 6.65
CA PRO A 614 1.47 -2.56 6.54
C PRO A 614 2.84 -2.06 6.05
N ILE A 615 2.91 -1.05 5.17
CA ILE A 615 4.18 -0.56 4.59
C ILE A 615 5.14 -0.04 5.67
N ILE A 616 4.64 0.72 6.66
CA ILE A 616 5.48 1.25 7.76
C ILE A 616 6.18 0.13 8.55
N ARG A 617 5.65 -1.09 8.54
CA ARG A 617 6.15 -2.23 9.30
C ARG A 617 7.31 -2.95 8.65
N GLY A 618 7.65 -2.64 7.39
CA GLY A 618 8.68 -3.34 6.61
C GLY A 618 9.87 -2.51 6.20
N ARG A 619 11.04 -3.16 6.15
CA ARG A 619 12.27 -2.56 5.59
C ARG A 619 12.29 -2.62 4.07
N SER A 620 11.68 -3.66 3.50
CA SER A 620 11.47 -3.81 2.06
C SER A 620 10.01 -4.10 1.76
N LEU A 621 9.59 -3.82 0.54
CA LEU A 621 8.21 -3.95 0.08
C LEU A 621 8.15 -4.66 -1.27
N MET A 622 7.34 -5.70 -1.34
CA MET A 622 6.95 -6.36 -2.58
C MET A 622 5.46 -6.09 -2.82
N LEU A 623 5.15 -5.32 -3.85
CA LEU A 623 3.79 -5.09 -4.31
C LEU A 623 3.44 -6.10 -5.41
N VAL A 624 2.31 -6.77 -5.26
CA VAL A 624 1.78 -7.69 -6.27
C VAL A 624 0.39 -7.23 -6.66
N GLY A 625 0.13 -7.06 -7.95
CA GLY A 625 -1.16 -6.56 -8.39
C GLY A 625 -1.24 -6.43 -9.90
N ASP A 626 -2.37 -5.92 -10.36
CA ASP A 626 -2.60 -5.60 -11.76
C ASP A 626 -3.34 -4.26 -11.83
N PRO A 627 -2.68 -3.19 -12.33
CA PRO A 627 -3.28 -1.87 -12.41
C PRO A 627 -4.42 -1.77 -13.43
N GLN A 628 -4.60 -2.78 -14.28
CA GLN A 628 -5.72 -2.88 -15.22
C GLN A 628 -6.98 -3.48 -14.60
N GLN A 629 -6.88 -4.02 -13.36
CA GLN A 629 -8.04 -4.45 -12.59
C GLN A 629 -8.74 -3.28 -11.90
N LEU A 630 -9.88 -3.58 -11.27
CA LEU A 630 -10.68 -2.59 -10.57
C LEU A 630 -9.83 -1.76 -9.59
N SER A 631 -9.83 -0.46 -9.81
CA SER A 631 -9.25 0.49 -8.87
C SER A 631 -9.99 0.48 -7.53
N PRO A 632 -9.37 0.97 -6.43
CA PRO A 632 -10.05 1.16 -5.17
C PRO A 632 -11.32 1.97 -5.37
N VAL A 633 -12.42 1.51 -4.77
CA VAL A 633 -13.66 2.30 -4.76
C VAL A 633 -13.43 3.48 -3.81
N ILE A 634 -13.33 4.67 -4.35
CA ILE A 634 -13.24 5.90 -3.57
C ILE A 634 -14.68 6.29 -3.22
N LEU A 635 -15.02 6.20 -1.93
CA LEU A 635 -16.35 6.58 -1.41
C LEU A 635 -16.48 8.11 -1.19
N LEU A 636 -15.40 8.85 -1.38
CA LEU A 636 -15.40 10.31 -1.29
C LEU A 636 -16.24 10.92 -2.40
N ASN A 637 -17.20 11.74 -2.00
CA ASN A 637 -17.92 12.59 -2.92
C ASN A 637 -16.92 13.55 -3.63
N PRO A 638 -17.04 13.80 -4.95
CA PRO A 638 -16.21 14.78 -5.64
C PRO A 638 -16.13 16.15 -4.95
N ILE A 639 -17.23 16.62 -4.37
CA ILE A 639 -17.31 17.90 -3.64
C ILE A 639 -16.43 17.87 -2.39
N ASP A 640 -16.48 16.80 -1.61
CA ASP A 640 -15.64 16.65 -0.40
C ASP A 640 -14.16 16.52 -0.77
N ASN A 641 -13.87 15.89 -1.91
CA ASN A 641 -12.51 15.77 -2.42
C ASN A 641 -11.93 17.13 -2.87
N GLU A 642 -12.74 18.00 -3.48
CA GLU A 642 -12.31 19.35 -3.84
C GLU A 642 -12.06 20.26 -2.63
N LYS A 643 -12.86 20.12 -1.57
CA LYS A 643 -12.68 20.89 -0.33
C LYS A 643 -11.42 20.48 0.46
N LEU A 644 -10.99 19.24 0.31
CA LEU A 644 -9.79 18.71 0.99
C LEU A 644 -8.49 19.03 0.23
N LYS A 645 -8.59 19.37 -1.06
CA LYS A 645 -7.45 19.84 -1.86
C LYS A 645 -7.01 21.25 -1.47
#